data_55c4d2fe5a3c388e3b70cf6d35957196
#
_entry.id   55c4d2fe5a3c388e3b70cf6d35957196
#
_cell.length_a   1.000
_cell.length_b   1.000
_cell.length_c   1.000
_cell.angle_alpha   90.00
_cell.angle_beta   90.00
_cell.angle_gamma   90.00
#
_symmetry.space_group_name_H-M   'P 1'
#
loop_
_entity.id
_entity.type
_entity.pdbx_description
1 polymer ?
#
loop_
_entity_poly.entity_id
_entity_poly.type
_entity_poly.pdbx_seq_one_letter_code
_entity_poly.pdbx_strand_id
1 'polypeptide(L)'
;MKKFFLVLFSYLLPLTSYLSHSLAQRVSSPDGNYVFTVDGMTYTVTYKGQEIIRQSRMGVDIDNRLFESALAVPRGVHKDWSKELVLESAYSITSTDTVWMPLYGENAQIRDHYNQLILHYQKGSNGQGVVQEGYDKRMYYAMDIVVRAYNEGIAFRYHFPETANSLFLHVIGEQTQFAMPDGTMAWYEEWAQGPYQKRPLLTSYLSPLTSESWFESERPLLLQLPGGTYVALLEAAMKDYTRGKFRLAKENVLQVAMYDCADIISPYDTPWRVIMAGERAVDLINHKDIVLNLNVERTDQDWSWVKPGKAFRSGKLTKEAIFRSIDYCQQFGFDYVELDAGWYGPEGKVSSDARKVIETRDFTMPEVCAYAKSKGIGVWVYVNQRALYQQLDELLPLYEQWGISGIKFGFVHIGNQQWSTWLHNAIEKCAEHHLMVDIHDEYRPTGLSRTYPNLLTQEGIRGNEEMPDADHNTLLPFTRYLCGPADYTLCYFNSRVKNTKGHQLAMAAVYYSPLQFYFWYDNPFVDKGEAELQFWKDCPTAFDESIALDGQPGDYIIQARRSGSDWYVGVMTNTEGRTVSVPTDFLPKGKYEVTIYNDDPTLNTRTKVRTTVKTIKTSKPINLVLQPSGGAALHFKPISK
;
A
#
# COMPACT_ATOMS: atom_id res chain seq x y z
N MET A 1 -54.22 -48.00 67.04
CA MET A 1 -54.22 -46.62 66.55
C MET A 1 -52.80 -46.20 66.24
N LYS A 2 -52.39 -46.32 64.99
CA LYS A 2 -51.03 -45.89 64.52
C LYS A 2 -51.26 -44.66 63.60
N LYS A 3 -50.74 -43.52 63.99
CA LYS A 3 -50.71 -42.30 63.19
C LYS A 3 -49.61 -42.39 62.15
N PHE A 4 -50.00 -42.30 60.87
CA PHE A 4 -49.05 -42.09 59.76
C PHE A 4 -48.76 -40.61 59.64
N PHE A 5 -47.48 -40.24 59.70
CA PHE A 5 -46.93 -38.91 59.32
C PHE A 5 -46.48 -38.95 57.87
N LEU A 6 -47.14 -38.16 57.05
CA LEU A 6 -46.71 -37.94 55.64
C LEU A 6 -45.70 -36.78 55.63
N VAL A 7 -44.49 -37.06 55.30
CA VAL A 7 -43.43 -36.02 55.09
C VAL A 7 -43.42 -35.70 53.59
N LEU A 8 -43.88 -34.49 53.21
CA LEU A 8 -43.70 -33.92 51.89
C LEU A 8 -42.25 -33.42 51.77
N PHE A 9 -41.42 -34.06 50.95
CA PHE A 9 -40.18 -33.51 50.48
C PHE A 9 -40.44 -32.63 49.26
N SER A 10 -40.39 -31.28 49.42
CA SER A 10 -40.35 -30.35 48.31
C SER A 10 -38.91 -30.29 47.75
N TYR A 11 -38.72 -30.86 46.58
CA TYR A 11 -37.48 -30.63 45.80
C TYR A 11 -37.50 -29.22 45.22
N LEU A 12 -36.79 -28.28 45.85
CA LEU A 12 -36.36 -27.04 45.24
C LEU A 12 -35.15 -27.37 44.33
N LEU A 13 -35.38 -27.50 43.04
CA LEU A 13 -34.34 -27.42 42.04
C LEU A 13 -33.84 -25.97 41.98
N PRO A 14 -32.55 -25.71 42.17
CA PRO A 14 -32.04 -24.39 41.89
C PRO A 14 -32.06 -24.20 40.37
N LEU A 15 -32.89 -23.28 39.89
CA LEU A 15 -32.72 -22.70 38.56
C LEU A 15 -31.37 -21.94 38.56
N THR A 16 -30.27 -22.62 38.29
CA THR A 16 -29.06 -21.96 37.86
C THR A 16 -29.28 -21.54 36.41
N SER A 17 -29.69 -20.29 36.24
CA SER A 17 -29.58 -19.60 34.96
C SER A 17 -28.09 -19.58 34.59
N TYR A 18 -27.71 -20.48 33.70
CA TYR A 18 -26.41 -20.36 33.00
C TYR A 18 -26.49 -19.12 32.12
N LEU A 19 -26.20 -17.97 32.67
CA LEU A 19 -25.66 -16.85 31.93
C LEU A 19 -24.23 -17.25 31.53
N SER A 20 -24.11 -17.94 30.41
CA SER A 20 -22.81 -18.06 29.74
C SER A 20 -22.43 -16.67 29.25
N HIS A 21 -21.79 -15.87 30.10
CA HIS A 21 -21.02 -14.76 29.66
C HIS A 21 -19.86 -15.39 28.86
N SER A 22 -19.94 -15.33 27.54
CA SER A 22 -18.77 -15.64 26.71
C SER A 22 -17.71 -14.64 27.14
N LEU A 23 -16.65 -15.13 27.77
CA LEU A 23 -15.50 -14.30 28.12
C LEU A 23 -14.98 -13.70 26.81
N ALA A 24 -14.84 -12.38 26.76
CA ALA A 24 -14.30 -11.68 25.62
C ALA A 24 -12.94 -12.26 25.24
N GLN A 25 -12.76 -12.63 23.97
CA GLN A 25 -11.51 -13.18 23.47
C GLN A 25 -10.55 -12.02 23.16
N ARG A 26 -9.25 -12.22 23.43
CA ARG A 26 -8.27 -11.17 23.18
C ARG A 26 -6.93 -11.73 22.70
N VAL A 27 -6.25 -10.93 21.87
CA VAL A 27 -4.87 -11.14 21.46
C VAL A 27 -4.07 -9.84 21.62
N SER A 28 -2.84 -9.95 22.08
CA SER A 28 -1.92 -8.81 22.21
C SER A 28 -0.74 -8.98 21.28
N SER A 29 -0.15 -7.87 20.84
CA SER A 29 1.15 -7.86 20.16
C SER A 29 2.24 -8.50 21.05
N PRO A 30 3.35 -8.98 20.49
CA PRO A 30 4.45 -9.56 21.27
C PRO A 30 5.01 -8.61 22.34
N ASP A 31 5.05 -7.30 22.07
CA ASP A 31 5.45 -6.25 23.01
C ASP A 31 4.35 -5.81 23.98
N GLY A 32 3.11 -6.28 23.78
CA GLY A 32 1.94 -5.95 24.60
C GLY A 32 1.32 -4.56 24.34
N ASN A 33 1.85 -3.79 23.39
CA ASN A 33 1.36 -2.43 23.13
C ASN A 33 -0.02 -2.42 22.45
N TYR A 34 -0.27 -3.35 21.53
CA TYR A 34 -1.58 -3.52 20.91
C TYR A 34 -2.37 -4.63 21.56
N VAL A 35 -3.66 -4.38 21.77
CA VAL A 35 -4.61 -5.40 22.22
C VAL A 35 -5.86 -5.33 21.37
N PHE A 36 -6.21 -6.45 20.74
CA PHE A 36 -7.48 -6.65 20.04
C PHE A 36 -8.40 -7.50 20.94
N THR A 37 -9.57 -6.99 21.22
CA THR A 37 -10.58 -7.68 22.07
C THR A 37 -11.86 -7.88 21.30
N VAL A 38 -12.39 -9.11 21.31
CA VAL A 38 -13.61 -9.49 20.60
C VAL A 38 -14.69 -9.88 21.58
N ASP A 39 -15.90 -9.38 21.37
CA ASP A 39 -17.13 -9.78 22.06
C ASP A 39 -18.24 -9.99 21.02
N GLY A 40 -18.65 -11.24 20.82
CA GLY A 40 -19.53 -11.62 19.71
C GLY A 40 -18.96 -11.22 18.35
N MET A 41 -19.72 -10.45 17.59
CA MET A 41 -19.29 -9.89 16.28
C MET A 41 -18.90 -8.41 16.38
N THR A 42 -18.41 -7.99 17.55
CA THR A 42 -17.84 -6.66 17.78
C THR A 42 -16.44 -6.75 18.34
N TYR A 43 -15.65 -5.69 18.14
CA TYR A 43 -14.26 -5.64 18.60
C TYR A 43 -13.88 -4.24 19.06
N THR A 44 -12.81 -4.17 19.84
CA THR A 44 -12.11 -2.94 20.22
C THR A 44 -10.61 -3.12 20.01
N VAL A 45 -9.89 -2.02 19.80
CA VAL A 45 -8.42 -2.02 19.74
C VAL A 45 -7.87 -0.96 20.68
N THR A 46 -6.90 -1.36 21.51
CA THR A 46 -6.10 -0.41 22.30
C THR A 46 -4.65 -0.41 21.84
N TYR A 47 -4.02 0.75 21.92
CA TYR A 47 -2.58 0.94 21.71
C TYR A 47 -1.99 1.64 22.94
N LYS A 48 -1.01 0.99 23.59
CA LYS A 48 -0.41 1.46 24.86
C LYS A 48 -1.46 1.84 25.92
N GLY A 49 -2.54 1.06 25.98
CA GLY A 49 -3.65 1.28 26.91
C GLY A 49 -4.67 2.34 26.49
N GLN A 50 -4.43 3.12 25.43
CA GLN A 50 -5.40 4.04 24.84
C GLN A 50 -6.32 3.29 23.86
N GLU A 51 -7.63 3.45 23.98
CA GLU A 51 -8.59 2.94 23.02
C GLU A 51 -8.49 3.76 21.72
N ILE A 52 -7.98 3.10 20.64
CA ILE A 52 -7.82 3.71 19.31
C ILE A 52 -8.96 3.35 18.38
N ILE A 53 -9.57 2.18 18.56
CA ILE A 53 -10.83 1.77 17.91
C ILE A 53 -11.80 1.40 19.01
N ARG A 54 -12.91 2.13 19.10
CA ARG A 54 -14.05 1.86 19.99
C ARG A 54 -14.84 0.66 19.49
N GLN A 55 -15.81 0.20 20.26
CA GLN A 55 -16.65 -0.94 19.89
C GLN A 55 -17.18 -0.81 18.46
N SER A 56 -16.74 -1.70 17.60
CA SER A 56 -16.94 -1.71 16.15
C SER A 56 -17.47 -3.07 15.70
N ARG A 57 -18.31 -3.10 14.67
CA ARG A 57 -18.86 -4.33 14.11
C ARG A 57 -17.87 -5.00 13.16
N MET A 58 -17.96 -6.33 13.08
CA MET A 58 -17.34 -7.17 12.07
C MET A 58 -18.40 -7.96 11.32
N GLY A 59 -18.08 -8.43 10.13
CA GLY A 59 -18.92 -9.30 9.33
C GLY A 59 -19.01 -8.88 7.87
N VAL A 60 -19.72 -9.68 7.10
CA VAL A 60 -19.96 -9.49 5.67
C VAL A 60 -21.44 -9.63 5.37
N ASP A 61 -21.88 -9.03 4.27
CA ASP A 61 -23.20 -9.23 3.71
C ASP A 61 -23.10 -10.18 2.51
N ILE A 62 -23.88 -11.26 2.54
CA ILE A 62 -23.88 -12.29 1.51
C ILE A 62 -25.28 -12.45 0.93
N ASP A 63 -25.39 -12.43 -0.40
CA ASP A 63 -26.62 -12.71 -1.12
C ASP A 63 -26.51 -13.98 -1.95
N ASN A 64 -26.94 -15.10 -1.39
CA ASN A 64 -26.84 -16.43 -2.00
C ASN A 64 -28.08 -16.84 -2.83
N ARG A 65 -29.01 -15.94 -3.10
CA ARG A 65 -30.29 -16.28 -3.76
C ARG A 65 -30.11 -16.99 -5.12
N LEU A 66 -29.06 -16.65 -5.88
CA LEU A 66 -28.79 -17.30 -7.14
C LEU A 66 -28.26 -18.73 -6.96
N PHE A 67 -27.36 -18.93 -6.00
CA PHE A 67 -26.75 -20.22 -5.71
C PHE A 67 -27.72 -21.14 -4.94
N GLU A 68 -28.53 -20.57 -4.05
CA GLU A 68 -29.54 -21.30 -3.30
C GLU A 68 -30.54 -22.04 -4.22
N SER A 69 -30.94 -21.39 -5.32
CA SER A 69 -31.89 -22.03 -6.27
C SER A 69 -31.23 -23.18 -7.07
N ALA A 70 -29.96 -23.11 -7.36
CA ALA A 70 -29.23 -24.13 -8.13
C ALA A 70 -28.84 -25.35 -7.26
N LEU A 71 -28.55 -25.10 -5.98
CA LEU A 71 -28.05 -26.11 -5.03
C LEU A 71 -29.12 -26.64 -4.08
N ALA A 72 -30.39 -26.26 -4.26
CA ALA A 72 -31.52 -26.59 -3.36
C ALA A 72 -31.30 -26.18 -1.90
N VAL A 73 -30.56 -25.10 -1.68
CA VAL A 73 -30.31 -24.53 -0.35
C VAL A 73 -31.59 -23.82 0.14
N PRO A 74 -31.93 -23.93 1.41
CA PRO A 74 -33.11 -23.25 1.96
C PRO A 74 -33.03 -21.73 1.77
N ARG A 75 -34.09 -21.15 1.19
CA ARG A 75 -34.24 -19.71 1.08
C ARG A 75 -34.45 -19.10 2.45
N GLY A 76 -33.74 -18.04 2.79
CA GLY A 76 -33.99 -17.28 4.00
C GLY A 76 -32.82 -17.18 4.99
N VAL A 77 -31.61 -17.61 4.63
CA VAL A 77 -30.42 -17.29 5.42
C VAL A 77 -30.25 -15.77 5.40
N HIS A 78 -30.11 -15.15 6.56
CA HIS A 78 -29.92 -13.71 6.64
C HIS A 78 -28.66 -13.28 5.87
N LYS A 79 -28.78 -12.21 5.09
CA LYS A 79 -27.65 -11.65 4.31
C LYS A 79 -26.53 -11.13 5.19
N ASP A 80 -26.90 -10.55 6.34
CA ASP A 80 -25.95 -10.01 7.30
C ASP A 80 -25.27 -11.14 8.09
N TRP A 81 -24.03 -11.45 7.73
CA TRP A 81 -23.22 -12.46 8.42
C TRP A 81 -22.55 -11.93 9.70
N SER A 82 -22.93 -10.75 10.18
CA SER A 82 -22.71 -10.36 11.57
C SER A 82 -23.80 -10.85 12.52
N LYS A 83 -24.91 -11.36 11.98
CA LYS A 83 -26.06 -11.90 12.75
C LYS A 83 -26.07 -13.42 12.73
N GLU A 84 -26.56 -14.00 13.81
CA GLU A 84 -26.72 -15.45 14.00
C GLU A 84 -25.41 -16.25 13.87
N LEU A 85 -24.27 -15.58 13.83
CA LEU A 85 -22.96 -16.21 13.97
C LEU A 85 -22.65 -16.39 15.46
N VAL A 86 -22.46 -17.62 15.86
CA VAL A 86 -22.16 -18.00 17.24
C VAL A 86 -20.73 -18.52 17.29
N LEU A 87 -19.94 -18.00 18.23
CA LEU A 87 -18.58 -18.47 18.49
C LEU A 87 -18.61 -19.90 19.01
N GLU A 88 -18.08 -20.85 18.26
CA GLU A 88 -17.96 -22.26 18.64
C GLU A 88 -16.66 -22.54 19.38
N SER A 89 -15.58 -21.93 18.92
CA SER A 89 -14.26 -22.10 19.53
C SER A 89 -13.36 -20.91 19.24
N ALA A 90 -12.42 -20.68 20.17
CA ALA A 90 -11.27 -19.81 19.96
C ALA A 90 -10.01 -20.65 20.09
N TYR A 91 -9.22 -20.70 19.04
CA TYR A 91 -7.95 -21.43 19.07
C TYR A 91 -6.90 -20.66 19.87
N SER A 92 -6.05 -21.39 20.56
CA SER A 92 -4.98 -20.79 21.33
C SER A 92 -4.11 -19.88 20.46
N ILE A 93 -3.63 -18.82 21.05
CA ILE A 93 -2.74 -17.87 20.41
C ILE A 93 -1.46 -18.60 19.99
N THR A 94 -1.15 -18.54 18.70
CA THR A 94 0.14 -18.98 18.16
C THR A 94 1.03 -17.77 17.96
N SER A 95 2.33 -17.91 18.25
CA SER A 95 3.32 -16.84 18.02
C SER A 95 4.24 -17.24 16.86
N THR A 96 4.50 -16.26 16.01
CA THR A 96 5.49 -16.38 14.92
C THR A 96 6.55 -15.31 15.12
N ASP A 97 7.82 -15.68 14.95
CA ASP A 97 8.95 -14.75 14.97
C ASP A 97 9.99 -15.23 13.95
N THR A 98 9.94 -14.67 12.77
CA THR A 98 10.83 -15.03 11.66
C THR A 98 11.38 -13.77 10.99
N VAL A 99 12.46 -13.92 10.25
CA VAL A 99 13.04 -12.86 9.42
C VAL A 99 13.13 -13.37 8.00
N TRP A 100 12.70 -12.57 7.05
CA TRP A 100 12.83 -12.86 5.64
C TRP A 100 13.57 -11.73 4.93
N MET A 101 14.14 -12.02 3.76
CA MET A 101 14.92 -11.09 2.96
C MET A 101 14.18 -10.84 1.65
N PRO A 102 13.60 -9.65 1.45
CA PRO A 102 13.02 -9.31 0.16
C PRO A 102 14.10 -9.26 -0.92
N LEU A 103 13.72 -9.57 -2.17
CA LEU A 103 14.62 -9.47 -3.31
C LEU A 103 15.14 -8.03 -3.49
N TYR A 104 14.31 -7.07 -3.19
CA TYR A 104 14.56 -5.63 -3.13
C TYR A 104 13.56 -5.00 -2.16
N GLY A 105 13.85 -3.80 -1.67
CA GLY A 105 12.93 -3.15 -0.74
C GLY A 105 13.48 -1.87 -0.16
N GLU A 106 12.82 -1.42 0.87
CA GLU A 106 13.28 -0.34 1.73
C GLU A 106 14.19 -0.87 2.85
N ASN A 107 14.09 -2.17 3.14
CA ASN A 107 14.88 -2.88 4.15
C ASN A 107 15.37 -4.21 3.58
N ALA A 108 16.64 -4.57 3.82
CA ALA A 108 17.24 -5.84 3.40
C ALA A 108 16.73 -7.04 4.20
N GLN A 109 16.19 -6.79 5.39
CA GLN A 109 15.62 -7.79 6.28
C GLN A 109 14.33 -7.26 6.88
N ILE A 110 13.28 -8.07 6.85
CA ILE A 110 11.98 -7.75 7.43
C ILE A 110 11.64 -8.81 8.46
N ARG A 111 11.36 -8.39 9.69
CA ARG A 111 10.90 -9.28 10.75
C ARG A 111 9.39 -9.49 10.62
N ASP A 112 8.96 -10.74 10.64
CA ASP A 112 7.55 -11.16 10.68
C ASP A 112 7.27 -11.73 12.09
N HIS A 113 6.84 -10.85 13.00
CA HIS A 113 6.66 -11.17 14.42
C HIS A 113 5.28 -10.77 14.92
N TYR A 114 4.43 -11.77 15.15
CA TYR A 114 3.05 -11.56 15.59
C TYR A 114 2.54 -12.67 16.49
N ASN A 115 1.49 -12.37 17.25
CA ASN A 115 0.60 -13.35 17.87
C ASN A 115 -0.68 -13.45 17.06
N GLN A 116 -1.18 -14.67 16.81
CA GLN A 116 -2.39 -14.91 16.01
C GLN A 116 -3.47 -15.55 16.86
N LEU A 117 -4.70 -15.03 16.71
CA LEU A 117 -5.93 -15.60 17.25
C LEU A 117 -6.85 -15.99 16.09
N ILE A 118 -7.43 -17.17 16.13
CA ILE A 118 -8.46 -17.62 15.19
C ILE A 118 -9.73 -17.87 15.98
N LEU A 119 -10.82 -17.27 15.55
CA LEU A 119 -12.15 -17.37 16.13
C LEU A 119 -13.05 -18.08 15.13
N HIS A 120 -13.51 -19.26 15.47
CA HIS A 120 -14.40 -20.06 14.62
C HIS A 120 -15.87 -19.81 14.94
N TYR A 121 -16.61 -19.28 13.98
CA TYR A 121 -18.03 -19.01 14.08
C TYR A 121 -18.84 -19.95 13.18
N GLN A 122 -19.98 -20.39 13.71
CA GLN A 122 -20.97 -21.19 12.98
C GLN A 122 -22.30 -20.47 12.96
N LYS A 123 -22.87 -20.26 11.77
CA LYS A 123 -24.19 -19.64 11.62
C LYS A 123 -25.29 -20.60 12.07
N GLY A 124 -26.23 -20.07 12.86
CA GLY A 124 -27.33 -20.83 13.39
C GLY A 124 -26.96 -21.88 14.43
N SER A 125 -25.76 -21.86 14.99
CA SER A 125 -25.33 -22.76 16.06
C SER A 125 -25.94 -22.40 17.41
N ASN A 126 -25.99 -23.38 18.32
CA ASN A 126 -26.31 -23.17 19.73
C ASN A 126 -25.08 -22.91 20.61
N GLY A 127 -23.89 -22.75 20.02
CA GLY A 127 -22.63 -22.59 20.73
C GLY A 127 -22.03 -23.89 21.29
N GLN A 128 -22.57 -25.04 20.94
CA GLN A 128 -22.14 -26.38 21.37
C GLN A 128 -21.95 -27.34 20.17
N GLY A 129 -21.74 -26.80 18.98
CA GLY A 129 -21.57 -27.59 17.75
C GLY A 129 -22.88 -28.14 17.17
N VAL A 130 -24.02 -27.73 17.69
CA VAL A 130 -25.34 -28.19 17.19
C VAL A 130 -26.01 -27.07 16.42
N VAL A 131 -26.21 -27.28 15.12
CA VAL A 131 -26.91 -26.34 14.24
C VAL A 131 -28.42 -26.47 14.49
N GLN A 132 -29.10 -25.34 14.68
CA GLN A 132 -30.52 -25.24 14.97
C GLN A 132 -31.38 -25.72 13.79
N GLU A 133 -32.63 -26.06 14.07
CA GLU A 133 -33.61 -26.40 13.04
C GLU A 133 -33.83 -25.20 12.10
N GLY A 134 -33.91 -25.47 10.81
CA GLY A 134 -34.03 -24.44 9.77
C GLY A 134 -32.72 -24.13 9.01
N TYR A 135 -31.57 -24.55 9.53
CA TYR A 135 -30.29 -24.49 8.80
C TYR A 135 -29.95 -25.85 8.19
N ASP A 136 -29.53 -25.84 6.93
CA ASP A 136 -29.07 -27.08 6.29
C ASP A 136 -27.69 -27.46 6.81
N LYS A 137 -27.61 -28.49 7.63
CA LYS A 137 -26.35 -29.00 8.19
C LYS A 137 -25.34 -29.42 7.13
N ARG A 138 -25.80 -29.74 5.91
CA ARG A 138 -24.92 -30.12 4.80
C ARG A 138 -24.14 -28.94 4.24
N MET A 139 -24.63 -27.71 4.40
CA MET A 139 -24.00 -26.51 3.87
C MET A 139 -22.93 -25.93 4.77
N TYR A 140 -22.96 -26.21 6.06
CA TYR A 140 -21.96 -25.79 7.05
C TYR A 140 -21.52 -24.32 6.90
N TYR A 141 -22.42 -23.40 7.21
CA TYR A 141 -22.16 -21.96 7.13
C TYR A 141 -21.21 -21.50 8.24
N ALA A 142 -19.91 -21.68 8.03
CA ALA A 142 -18.88 -21.30 8.96
C ALA A 142 -18.04 -20.12 8.43
N MET A 143 -17.54 -19.34 9.34
CA MET A 143 -16.60 -18.24 9.05
C MET A 143 -15.63 -18.11 10.21
N ASP A 144 -14.35 -18.05 9.90
CA ASP A 144 -13.31 -17.72 10.88
C ASP A 144 -12.96 -16.24 10.81
N ILE A 145 -12.69 -15.64 11.95
CA ILE A 145 -12.01 -14.35 12.03
C ILE A 145 -10.58 -14.63 12.45
N VAL A 146 -9.65 -14.35 11.53
CA VAL A 146 -8.21 -14.50 11.78
C VAL A 146 -7.65 -13.12 12.14
N VAL A 147 -7.06 -13.00 13.33
CA VAL A 147 -6.46 -11.76 13.84
C VAL A 147 -4.97 -11.99 14.06
N ARG A 148 -4.15 -11.09 13.54
CA ARG A 148 -2.72 -11.01 13.82
C ARG A 148 -2.40 -9.70 14.52
N ALA A 149 -1.76 -9.79 15.67
CA ALA A 149 -1.29 -8.66 16.46
C ALA A 149 0.23 -8.57 16.33
N TYR A 150 0.70 -7.59 15.58
CA TYR A 150 2.10 -7.23 15.38
C TYR A 150 2.50 -6.11 16.34
N ASN A 151 3.79 -5.90 16.56
CA ASN A 151 4.28 -4.69 17.23
C ASN A 151 4.01 -3.42 16.40
N GLU A 152 3.84 -3.57 15.10
CA GLU A 152 3.59 -2.52 14.11
C GLU A 152 2.10 -2.20 13.94
N GLY A 153 1.20 -3.10 14.36
CA GLY A 153 -0.25 -2.92 14.19
C GLY A 153 -1.07 -4.19 14.36
N ILE A 154 -2.37 -4.05 14.15
CA ILE A 154 -3.34 -5.15 14.12
C ILE A 154 -3.80 -5.39 12.69
N ALA A 155 -3.89 -6.65 12.28
CA ALA A 155 -4.55 -7.05 11.05
C ALA A 155 -5.59 -8.14 11.32
N PHE A 156 -6.76 -8.06 10.67
CA PHE A 156 -7.74 -9.12 10.72
C PHE A 156 -8.40 -9.32 9.35
N ARG A 157 -8.90 -10.55 9.12
CA ARG A 157 -9.63 -10.92 7.91
C ARG A 157 -10.67 -11.98 8.21
N TYR A 158 -11.55 -12.19 7.26
CA TYR A 158 -12.51 -13.30 7.27
C TYR A 158 -11.93 -14.46 6.46
N HIS A 159 -12.04 -15.66 7.01
CA HIS A 159 -11.71 -16.91 6.33
C HIS A 159 -12.98 -17.76 6.25
N PHE A 160 -13.33 -18.18 5.06
CA PHE A 160 -14.39 -19.14 4.84
C PHE A 160 -13.74 -20.51 4.69
N PRO A 161 -13.89 -21.43 5.68
CA PRO A 161 -13.14 -22.67 5.72
C PRO A 161 -13.63 -23.65 4.65
N GLU A 162 -12.78 -24.64 4.35
CA GLU A 162 -13.17 -25.77 3.53
C GLU A 162 -14.29 -26.56 4.20
N THR A 163 -15.30 -26.92 3.43
CA THR A 163 -16.43 -27.74 3.87
C THR A 163 -16.62 -28.93 2.92
N ALA A 164 -17.36 -29.94 3.35
CA ALA A 164 -17.63 -31.13 2.52
C ALA A 164 -18.29 -30.79 1.17
N ASN A 165 -19.00 -29.68 1.11
CA ASN A 165 -19.60 -29.12 -0.11
C ASN A 165 -19.08 -27.67 -0.23
N SER A 166 -18.19 -27.41 -1.17
CA SER A 166 -17.71 -26.05 -1.41
C SER A 166 -18.85 -25.05 -1.51
N LEU A 167 -18.74 -23.94 -0.76
CA LEU A 167 -19.75 -22.88 -0.78
C LEU A 167 -19.38 -21.84 -1.83
N PHE A 168 -20.36 -21.51 -2.67
CA PHE A 168 -20.33 -20.34 -3.54
C PHE A 168 -21.00 -19.20 -2.78
N LEU A 169 -20.27 -18.13 -2.52
CA LEU A 169 -20.75 -16.99 -1.75
C LEU A 169 -20.66 -15.73 -2.60
N HIS A 170 -21.79 -15.03 -2.72
CA HIS A 170 -21.87 -13.71 -3.36
C HIS A 170 -21.81 -12.64 -2.28
N VAL A 171 -20.63 -12.10 -2.04
CA VAL A 171 -20.38 -11.04 -1.04
C VAL A 171 -20.79 -9.71 -1.64
N ILE A 172 -21.81 -9.08 -1.07
CA ILE A 172 -22.39 -7.82 -1.55
C ILE A 172 -21.99 -6.60 -0.70
N GLY A 173 -21.31 -6.82 0.42
CA GLY A 173 -20.85 -5.75 1.31
C GLY A 173 -20.09 -6.26 2.52
N GLU A 174 -19.48 -5.35 3.25
CA GLU A 174 -18.86 -5.61 4.55
C GLU A 174 -19.48 -4.75 5.65
N GLN A 175 -19.71 -5.37 6.80
CA GLN A 175 -20.13 -4.71 8.04
C GLN A 175 -18.95 -4.25 8.90
N THR A 176 -17.72 -4.41 8.39
CA THR A 176 -16.48 -4.04 9.07
C THR A 176 -16.45 -2.55 9.34
N GLN A 177 -16.47 -2.16 10.61
CA GLN A 177 -16.48 -0.78 11.07
C GLN A 177 -15.20 -0.44 11.85
N PHE A 178 -14.90 0.86 11.92
CA PHE A 178 -13.85 1.45 12.73
C PHE A 178 -14.44 2.68 13.45
N ALA A 179 -14.93 2.48 14.67
CA ALA A 179 -15.50 3.54 15.50
C ALA A 179 -14.34 4.31 16.17
N MET A 180 -14.16 5.56 15.77
CA MET A 180 -13.07 6.40 16.24
C MET A 180 -13.49 7.22 17.47
N PRO A 181 -12.55 7.62 18.33
CA PRO A 181 -12.80 8.61 19.38
C PRO A 181 -13.34 9.93 18.82
N ASP A 182 -14.24 10.59 19.57
CA ASP A 182 -14.82 11.87 19.15
C ASP A 182 -13.75 12.94 18.99
N GLY A 183 -13.84 13.75 17.95
CA GLY A 183 -12.85 14.77 17.62
C GLY A 183 -11.65 14.25 16.81
N THR A 184 -11.70 13.01 16.29
CA THR A 184 -10.70 12.48 15.38
C THR A 184 -10.68 13.29 14.07
N MET A 185 -9.47 13.68 13.64
CA MET A 185 -9.22 14.33 12.36
C MET A 185 -8.76 13.31 11.33
N ALA A 186 -9.20 13.47 10.08
CA ALA A 186 -8.82 12.62 8.96
C ALA A 186 -8.11 13.42 7.86
N TRP A 187 -7.03 12.86 7.30
CA TRP A 187 -6.48 13.26 6.01
C TRP A 187 -6.96 12.24 4.99
N TYR A 188 -7.84 12.63 4.10
CA TYR A 188 -8.50 11.75 3.17
C TYR A 188 -8.49 12.28 1.74
N GLU A 189 -8.61 11.40 0.78
CA GLU A 189 -8.82 11.69 -0.63
C GLU A 189 -9.94 10.79 -1.18
N GLU A 190 -10.75 11.32 -2.07
CA GLU A 190 -11.94 10.61 -2.59
C GLU A 190 -11.59 9.59 -3.68
N TRP A 191 -10.50 9.82 -4.41
CA TRP A 191 -9.96 8.91 -5.42
C TRP A 191 -8.43 8.92 -5.40
N ALA A 192 -7.81 7.85 -5.89
CA ALA A 192 -6.40 7.54 -5.66
C ALA A 192 -5.37 8.54 -6.23
N GLN A 193 -5.78 9.46 -7.07
CA GLN A 193 -4.95 10.56 -7.61
C GLN A 193 -5.52 11.93 -7.22
N GLY A 194 -6.42 11.95 -6.24
CA GLY A 194 -7.10 13.15 -5.77
C GLY A 194 -6.24 14.04 -4.87
N PRO A 195 -6.72 15.25 -4.61
CA PRO A 195 -6.14 16.09 -3.59
C PRO A 195 -6.58 15.62 -2.20
N TYR A 196 -5.65 15.60 -1.25
CA TYR A 196 -5.97 15.34 0.15
C TYR A 196 -6.70 16.52 0.80
N GLN A 197 -7.62 16.18 1.70
CA GLN A 197 -8.32 17.13 2.56
C GLN A 197 -8.12 16.72 4.03
N LYS A 198 -8.06 17.70 4.93
CA LYS A 198 -8.01 17.48 6.38
C LYS A 198 -9.32 17.91 6.99
N ARG A 199 -10.07 16.98 7.59
CA ARG A 199 -11.39 17.26 8.19
C ARG A 199 -11.66 16.38 9.42
N PRO A 200 -12.53 16.83 10.36
CA PRO A 200 -13.05 15.95 11.41
C PRO A 200 -14.01 14.90 10.82
N LEU A 201 -14.15 13.74 11.46
CA LEU A 201 -15.07 12.67 11.05
C LEU A 201 -16.51 12.96 11.48
N LEU A 202 -17.13 13.99 10.89
CA LEU A 202 -18.50 14.39 11.15
C LEU A 202 -19.41 14.05 9.97
N THR A 203 -20.68 13.76 10.24
CA THR A 203 -21.70 13.42 9.23
C THR A 203 -22.23 14.63 8.43
N SER A 204 -21.83 15.83 8.77
CA SER A 204 -22.40 17.07 8.20
C SER A 204 -21.81 17.50 6.84
N TYR A 205 -21.07 16.64 6.17
CA TYR A 205 -20.59 16.93 4.82
C TYR A 205 -21.68 16.65 3.80
N LEU A 206 -22.34 17.72 3.36
CA LEU A 206 -23.24 17.62 2.21
C LEU A 206 -22.40 17.58 0.93
N SER A 207 -22.58 16.54 0.15
CA SER A 207 -22.07 16.52 -1.22
C SER A 207 -22.74 17.66 -2.00
N PRO A 208 -21.98 18.49 -2.70
CA PRO A 208 -22.57 19.51 -3.57
C PRO A 208 -23.39 18.91 -4.72
N LEU A 209 -23.25 17.61 -5.00
CA LEU A 209 -23.92 16.91 -6.09
C LEU A 209 -25.19 16.16 -5.66
N THR A 210 -25.28 15.66 -4.44
CA THR A 210 -26.34 14.74 -4.02
C THR A 210 -27.17 15.23 -2.85
N SER A 211 -26.84 16.36 -2.22
CA SER A 211 -27.44 16.84 -0.95
C SER A 211 -27.41 15.81 0.21
N GLU A 212 -26.71 14.69 0.03
CA GLU A 212 -26.47 13.71 1.06
C GLU A 212 -25.13 13.97 1.75
N SER A 213 -25.01 13.56 3.01
CA SER A 213 -23.75 13.60 3.73
C SER A 213 -22.80 12.57 3.12
N TRP A 214 -21.66 13.02 2.61
CA TRP A 214 -20.72 12.19 1.90
C TRP A 214 -19.32 12.29 2.51
N PHE A 215 -18.79 11.17 2.96
CA PHE A 215 -17.38 10.97 3.26
C PHE A 215 -16.99 9.59 2.79
N GLU A 216 -16.13 9.54 1.78
CA GLU A 216 -15.52 8.31 1.31
C GLU A 216 -14.04 8.59 1.04
N SER A 217 -13.17 7.70 1.52
CA SER A 217 -11.73 7.84 1.38
C SER A 217 -11.11 6.61 0.76
N GLU A 218 -10.17 6.85 -0.13
CA GLU A 218 -9.20 5.84 -0.51
C GLU A 218 -8.34 5.42 0.68
N ARG A 219 -7.66 4.31 0.53
CA ARG A 219 -6.67 3.77 1.47
C ARG A 219 -5.25 4.04 0.99
N PRO A 220 -4.28 4.29 1.87
CA PRO A 220 -4.38 4.41 3.35
C PRO A 220 -5.16 5.65 3.78
N LEU A 221 -5.92 5.53 4.86
CA LEU A 221 -6.58 6.65 5.52
C LEU A 221 -5.81 7.01 6.79
N LEU A 222 -5.25 8.21 6.82
CA LEU A 222 -4.54 8.74 7.99
C LEU A 222 -5.50 9.48 8.91
N LEU A 223 -5.43 9.15 10.20
CA LEU A 223 -6.24 9.72 11.27
C LEU A 223 -5.36 10.26 12.38
N GLN A 224 -5.81 11.30 13.07
CA GLN A 224 -5.21 11.79 14.30
C GLN A 224 -6.26 11.87 15.38
N LEU A 225 -6.05 11.15 16.46
CA LEU A 225 -6.94 11.11 17.61
C LEU A 225 -6.78 12.38 18.47
N PRO A 226 -7.80 12.77 19.27
CA PRO A 226 -7.62 13.73 20.34
C PRO A 226 -6.50 13.23 21.28
N GLY A 227 -5.53 14.07 21.55
CA GLY A 227 -4.34 13.68 22.33
C GLY A 227 -3.10 13.38 21.51
N GLY A 228 -3.21 13.37 20.17
CA GLY A 228 -2.07 13.40 19.27
C GLY A 228 -1.66 12.07 18.65
N THR A 229 -2.18 10.93 19.13
CA THR A 229 -1.90 9.61 18.52
C THR A 229 -2.37 9.56 17.07
N TYR A 230 -1.51 9.10 16.17
CA TYR A 230 -1.85 8.87 14.78
C TYR A 230 -2.30 7.43 14.57
N VAL A 231 -3.28 7.24 13.69
CA VAL A 231 -3.79 5.93 13.29
C VAL A 231 -3.85 5.88 11.77
N ALA A 232 -3.46 4.77 11.17
CA ALA A 232 -3.66 4.53 9.74
C ALA A 232 -4.51 3.28 9.52
N LEU A 233 -5.50 3.40 8.64
CA LEU A 233 -6.32 2.28 8.19
C LEU A 233 -5.92 1.90 6.78
N LEU A 234 -5.63 0.60 6.57
CA LEU A 234 -5.13 0.07 5.30
C LEU A 234 -5.84 -1.25 4.94
N GLU A 235 -5.52 -1.70 3.73
CA GLU A 235 -5.87 -3.03 3.22
C GLU A 235 -4.59 -3.73 2.77
N ALA A 236 -4.46 -5.04 3.02
CA ALA A 236 -3.34 -5.84 2.55
C ALA A 236 -3.81 -7.16 1.91
N ALA A 237 -2.98 -7.73 1.03
CA ALA A 237 -3.25 -8.98 0.32
C ALA A 237 -4.60 -9.02 -0.40
N MET A 238 -4.96 -7.93 -1.10
CA MET A 238 -6.17 -7.87 -1.93
C MET A 238 -5.91 -8.64 -3.23
N LYS A 239 -6.31 -9.91 -3.24
CA LYS A 239 -6.17 -10.83 -4.36
C LYS A 239 -7.52 -11.51 -4.61
N ASP A 240 -7.94 -11.57 -5.88
CA ASP A 240 -9.21 -12.19 -6.31
C ASP A 240 -10.43 -11.69 -5.51
N TYR A 241 -10.46 -10.39 -5.26
CA TYR A 241 -11.49 -9.71 -4.49
C TYR A 241 -11.73 -8.31 -5.04
N THR A 242 -12.69 -7.60 -4.49
CA THR A 242 -12.95 -6.20 -4.78
C THR A 242 -12.18 -5.30 -3.80
N ARG A 243 -11.67 -4.17 -4.27
CA ARG A 243 -11.01 -3.21 -3.38
C ARG A 243 -12.00 -2.57 -2.42
N GLY A 244 -11.52 -2.22 -1.22
CA GLY A 244 -12.27 -1.48 -0.23
C GLY A 244 -11.87 0.01 -0.19
N LYS A 245 -12.84 0.86 0.15
CA LYS A 245 -12.66 2.24 0.61
C LYS A 245 -13.20 2.37 2.02
N PHE A 246 -13.01 3.52 2.64
CA PHE A 246 -13.59 3.84 3.95
C PHE A 246 -14.69 4.88 3.78
N ARG A 247 -15.93 4.49 4.15
CA ARG A 247 -17.09 5.39 4.13
C ARG A 247 -17.50 5.74 5.56
N LEU A 248 -17.92 6.95 5.79
CA LEU A 248 -18.50 7.35 7.07
C LEU A 248 -19.94 6.82 7.18
N ALA A 249 -20.15 5.78 7.99
CA ALA A 249 -21.47 5.17 8.22
C ALA A 249 -22.35 6.02 9.15
N LYS A 250 -21.71 6.65 10.12
CA LYS A 250 -22.29 7.66 11.04
C LYS A 250 -21.14 8.47 11.64
N GLU A 251 -21.46 9.51 12.41
CA GLU A 251 -20.47 10.34 13.09
C GLU A 251 -19.41 9.48 13.81
N ASN A 252 -18.13 9.73 13.51
CA ASN A 252 -16.95 9.02 14.01
C ASN A 252 -16.91 7.49 13.74
N VAL A 253 -17.77 6.94 12.90
CA VAL A 253 -17.76 5.52 12.55
C VAL A 253 -17.53 5.34 11.06
N LEU A 254 -16.33 4.91 10.72
CA LEU A 254 -15.97 4.48 9.37
C LEU A 254 -16.43 3.02 9.15
N GLN A 255 -16.75 2.69 7.92
CA GLN A 255 -17.07 1.33 7.49
C GLN A 255 -16.37 1.04 6.17
N VAL A 256 -15.95 -0.21 5.97
CA VAL A 256 -15.45 -0.64 4.67
C VAL A 256 -16.58 -0.57 3.64
N ALA A 257 -16.34 0.18 2.56
CA ALA A 257 -17.19 0.24 1.39
C ALA A 257 -16.50 -0.54 0.27
N MET A 258 -17.07 -1.68 -0.10
CA MET A 258 -16.61 -2.45 -1.24
C MET A 258 -16.90 -1.67 -2.52
N TYR A 259 -15.97 -1.68 -3.48
CA TYR A 259 -16.17 -1.03 -4.78
C TYR A 259 -17.29 -1.71 -5.58
N ASP A 260 -17.35 -3.04 -5.49
CA ASP A 260 -18.38 -3.88 -6.13
C ASP A 260 -18.56 -5.15 -5.28
N CYS A 261 -19.48 -6.03 -5.65
CA CYS A 261 -19.59 -7.36 -5.07
C CYS A 261 -18.38 -8.25 -5.42
N ALA A 262 -18.24 -9.37 -4.69
CA ALA A 262 -17.25 -10.39 -4.98
C ALA A 262 -17.88 -11.79 -4.92
N ASP A 263 -17.60 -12.60 -5.92
CA ASP A 263 -17.95 -14.02 -5.96
C ASP A 263 -16.77 -14.85 -5.45
N ILE A 264 -16.96 -15.60 -4.39
CA ILE A 264 -15.91 -16.40 -3.78
C ILE A 264 -16.35 -17.87 -3.65
N ILE A 265 -15.38 -18.75 -3.63
CA ILE A 265 -15.58 -20.20 -3.44
C ILE A 265 -14.73 -20.62 -2.24
N SER A 266 -15.34 -21.24 -1.22
CA SER A 266 -14.60 -21.74 -0.07
C SER A 266 -13.69 -22.94 -0.45
N PRO A 267 -12.48 -23.10 0.17
CA PRO A 267 -11.91 -22.20 1.18
C PRO A 267 -11.45 -20.87 0.59
N TYR A 268 -11.69 -19.77 1.31
CA TYR A 268 -11.34 -18.44 0.81
C TYR A 268 -10.95 -17.48 1.92
N ASP A 269 -9.96 -16.64 1.65
CA ASP A 269 -9.48 -15.58 2.54
C ASP A 269 -9.81 -14.20 1.96
N THR A 270 -10.52 -13.36 2.70
CA THR A 270 -10.70 -11.95 2.31
C THR A 270 -9.40 -11.14 2.49
N PRO A 271 -9.28 -9.96 1.87
CA PRO A 271 -8.17 -9.06 2.19
C PRO A 271 -8.08 -8.72 3.67
N TRP A 272 -6.87 -8.48 4.15
CA TRP A 272 -6.67 -8.02 5.53
C TRP A 272 -7.11 -6.57 5.69
N ARG A 273 -7.78 -6.29 6.81
CA ARG A 273 -8.05 -4.95 7.33
C ARG A 273 -6.97 -4.64 8.35
N VAL A 274 -6.20 -3.57 8.12
CA VAL A 274 -4.99 -3.25 8.89
C VAL A 274 -5.19 -1.95 9.65
N ILE A 275 -4.81 -1.96 10.92
CA ILE A 275 -4.88 -0.83 11.86
C ILE A 275 -3.47 -0.62 12.40
N MET A 276 -2.84 0.49 12.04
CA MET A 276 -1.55 0.90 12.58
C MET A 276 -1.72 2.11 13.49
N ALA A 277 -0.90 2.25 14.53
CA ALA A 277 -0.88 3.44 15.39
C ALA A 277 0.55 3.84 15.76
N GLY A 278 0.73 5.14 16.04
CA GLY A 278 2.00 5.72 16.47
C GLY A 278 1.80 6.97 17.30
N GLU A 279 2.69 7.21 18.25
CA GLU A 279 2.70 8.47 19.04
C GLU A 279 3.17 9.64 18.16
N ARG A 280 4.03 9.36 17.18
CA ARG A 280 4.46 10.30 16.14
C ARG A 280 4.00 9.78 14.78
N ALA A 281 3.72 10.69 13.84
CA ALA A 281 3.31 10.29 12.49
C ALA A 281 4.37 9.44 11.77
N VAL A 282 5.66 9.71 12.01
CA VAL A 282 6.78 8.94 11.43
C VAL A 282 6.84 7.49 11.91
N ASP A 283 6.24 7.16 13.06
CA ASP A 283 6.18 5.79 13.55
C ASP A 283 5.37 4.91 12.58
N LEU A 284 4.32 5.46 11.93
CA LEU A 284 3.56 4.74 10.90
C LEU A 284 4.41 4.40 9.68
N ILE A 285 5.31 5.31 9.26
CA ILE A 285 6.22 5.07 8.13
C ILE A 285 7.20 3.95 8.47
N ASN A 286 7.70 3.92 9.72
CA ASN A 286 8.64 2.92 10.19
C ASN A 286 8.00 1.54 10.44
N HIS A 287 6.66 1.47 10.52
CA HIS A 287 5.89 0.25 10.79
C HIS A 287 5.22 -0.37 9.56
N LYS A 288 5.36 0.23 8.38
CA LYS A 288 4.60 -0.15 7.18
C LYS A 288 4.94 -1.53 6.59
N ASP A 289 6.03 -2.16 7.01
CA ASP A 289 6.41 -3.50 6.55
C ASP A 289 5.37 -4.59 6.93
N ILE A 290 4.46 -4.29 7.87
CA ILE A 290 3.29 -5.13 8.17
C ILE A 290 2.49 -5.45 6.92
N VAL A 291 2.37 -4.52 5.95
CA VAL A 291 1.63 -4.73 4.70
C VAL A 291 2.28 -5.83 3.86
N LEU A 292 3.62 -5.90 3.82
CA LEU A 292 4.35 -6.98 3.15
C LEU A 292 4.21 -8.30 3.91
N ASN A 293 4.32 -8.28 5.25
CA ASN A 293 4.22 -9.47 6.10
C ASN A 293 2.88 -10.20 5.99
N LEU A 294 1.82 -9.48 5.63
CA LEU A 294 0.47 -10.04 5.43
C LEU A 294 0.28 -10.74 4.07
N ASN A 295 1.28 -10.70 3.19
CA ASN A 295 1.27 -11.38 1.90
C ASN A 295 2.10 -12.66 1.92
N VAL A 296 1.76 -13.60 1.07
CA VAL A 296 2.48 -14.87 0.94
C VAL A 296 3.72 -14.66 0.08
N GLU A 297 4.85 -15.15 0.53
CA GLU A 297 6.07 -15.21 -0.28
C GLU A 297 5.97 -16.31 -1.31
N ARG A 298 6.33 -16.01 -2.55
CA ARG A 298 6.38 -16.98 -3.63
C ARG A 298 7.81 -17.46 -3.83
N THR A 299 8.06 -18.70 -3.47
CA THR A 299 9.40 -19.33 -3.48
C THR A 299 9.57 -20.40 -4.56
N ASP A 300 8.58 -20.60 -5.40
CA ASP A 300 8.51 -21.65 -6.43
C ASP A 300 9.15 -21.25 -7.78
N GLN A 301 9.68 -20.03 -7.89
CA GLN A 301 10.29 -19.48 -9.09
C GLN A 301 11.63 -18.80 -8.79
N ASP A 302 12.47 -18.68 -9.82
CA ASP A 302 13.66 -17.83 -9.81
C ASP A 302 13.27 -16.39 -10.15
N TRP A 303 13.51 -15.47 -9.22
CA TRP A 303 13.28 -14.04 -9.37
C TRP A 303 14.55 -13.22 -9.61
N SER A 304 15.71 -13.85 -9.78
CA SER A 304 17.02 -13.17 -9.90
C SER A 304 17.12 -12.25 -11.14
N TRP A 305 16.23 -12.41 -12.10
CA TRP A 305 16.12 -11.58 -13.30
C TRP A 305 15.44 -10.23 -13.04
N VAL A 306 14.68 -10.10 -11.96
CA VAL A 306 14.02 -8.85 -11.56
C VAL A 306 15.07 -7.86 -11.06
N LYS A 307 15.12 -6.69 -11.66
CA LYS A 307 16.13 -5.67 -11.32
C LYS A 307 15.47 -4.31 -11.13
N PRO A 308 15.41 -3.81 -9.88
CA PRO A 308 15.08 -2.42 -9.61
C PRO A 308 16.04 -1.49 -10.33
N GLY A 309 15.58 -0.26 -10.61
CA GLY A 309 16.46 0.71 -11.29
C GLY A 309 15.80 2.05 -11.53
N LYS A 310 16.55 2.93 -12.17
CA LYS A 310 16.14 4.27 -12.57
C LYS A 310 15.72 4.27 -14.02
N ALA A 311 14.55 4.84 -14.30
CA ALA A 311 14.02 4.93 -15.64
C ALA A 311 13.91 6.38 -16.11
N PHE A 312 14.13 6.58 -17.39
CA PHE A 312 13.96 7.85 -18.08
C PHE A 312 12.93 7.70 -19.20
N ARG A 313 11.91 8.56 -19.20
CA ARG A 313 10.91 8.59 -20.27
C ARG A 313 11.44 9.32 -21.49
N SER A 314 11.43 8.69 -22.67
CA SER A 314 11.75 9.38 -23.92
C SER A 314 10.66 10.39 -24.27
N GLY A 315 11.03 11.66 -24.38
CA GLY A 315 10.08 12.76 -24.63
C GLY A 315 9.48 12.78 -26.04
N LYS A 316 10.05 12.03 -26.99
CA LYS A 316 9.58 11.90 -28.38
C LYS A 316 9.79 10.49 -28.88
N LEU A 317 8.85 10.00 -29.67
CA LEU A 317 8.86 8.66 -30.27
C LEU A 317 9.34 8.75 -31.73
N THR A 318 10.59 9.18 -31.92
CA THR A 318 11.37 9.12 -33.17
C THR A 318 12.66 8.36 -32.92
N LYS A 319 13.20 7.70 -33.90
CA LYS A 319 14.47 6.94 -33.78
C LYS A 319 15.59 7.78 -33.18
N GLU A 320 15.79 8.99 -33.70
CA GLU A 320 16.82 9.92 -33.22
C GLU A 320 16.62 10.26 -31.73
N ALA A 321 15.39 10.62 -31.34
CA ALA A 321 15.10 11.00 -29.96
C ALA A 321 15.24 9.83 -28.98
N ILE A 322 14.80 8.64 -29.36
CA ILE A 322 14.92 7.42 -28.55
C ILE A 322 16.39 7.05 -28.36
N PHE A 323 17.19 7.02 -29.43
CA PHE A 323 18.61 6.69 -29.34
C PHE A 323 19.39 7.72 -28.49
N ARG A 324 19.07 9.00 -28.66
CA ARG A 324 19.62 10.05 -27.81
C ARG A 324 19.21 9.89 -26.34
N SER A 325 17.97 9.45 -26.07
CA SER A 325 17.51 9.15 -24.70
C SER A 325 18.28 7.97 -24.09
N ILE A 326 18.54 6.93 -24.88
CA ILE A 326 19.36 5.77 -24.46
C ILE A 326 20.80 6.22 -24.14
N ASP A 327 21.43 7.04 -25.00
CA ASP A 327 22.76 7.58 -24.74
C ASP A 327 22.79 8.45 -23.47
N TYR A 328 21.74 9.23 -23.23
CA TYR A 328 21.59 10.02 -22.02
C TYR A 328 21.45 9.13 -20.78
N CYS A 329 20.66 8.05 -20.85
CA CYS A 329 20.55 7.07 -19.75
C CYS A 329 21.93 6.51 -19.39
N GLN A 330 22.72 6.08 -20.37
CA GLN A 330 24.08 5.59 -20.14
C GLN A 330 24.97 6.66 -19.50
N GLN A 331 24.94 7.89 -20.01
CA GLN A 331 25.76 8.99 -19.50
C GLN A 331 25.36 9.39 -18.06
N PHE A 332 24.08 9.42 -17.75
CA PHE A 332 23.57 9.81 -16.44
C PHE A 332 23.71 8.68 -15.41
N GLY A 333 23.71 7.43 -15.83
CA GLY A 333 23.72 6.24 -14.97
C GLY A 333 22.30 5.75 -14.65
N PHE A 334 21.40 5.85 -15.62
CA PHE A 334 20.09 5.21 -15.55
C PHE A 334 20.14 3.78 -16.08
N ASP A 335 19.21 2.96 -15.61
CA ASP A 335 19.13 1.55 -15.96
C ASP A 335 18.20 1.31 -17.16
N TYR A 336 17.22 2.19 -17.33
CA TYR A 336 16.12 1.99 -18.27
C TYR A 336 15.77 3.26 -19.04
N VAL A 337 15.36 3.06 -20.31
CA VAL A 337 14.59 4.04 -21.09
C VAL A 337 13.15 3.53 -21.23
N GLU A 338 12.18 4.42 -21.11
CA GLU A 338 10.77 4.10 -21.30
C GLU A 338 10.21 4.78 -22.53
N LEU A 339 9.50 4.03 -23.37
CA LEU A 339 8.71 4.49 -24.50
C LEU A 339 7.24 4.52 -24.08
N ASP A 340 6.76 5.72 -23.80
CA ASP A 340 5.41 5.96 -23.34
C ASP A 340 4.36 5.85 -24.47
N ALA A 341 3.11 6.14 -24.18
CA ALA A 341 1.95 6.08 -25.07
C ALA A 341 2.22 6.60 -26.49
N GLY A 342 1.63 5.96 -27.50
CA GLY A 342 1.70 6.38 -28.91
C GLY A 342 2.75 5.68 -29.77
N TRP A 343 3.47 4.69 -29.27
CA TRP A 343 4.42 3.95 -30.10
C TRP A 343 3.75 2.92 -31.01
N TYR A 344 2.63 2.33 -30.60
CA TYR A 344 1.86 1.37 -31.40
C TYR A 344 0.56 1.95 -31.99
N GLY A 345 0.30 3.23 -31.75
CA GLY A 345 -0.86 3.96 -32.25
C GLY A 345 -1.69 4.62 -31.16
N PRO A 346 -2.87 5.12 -31.47
CA PRO A 346 -3.75 5.72 -30.45
C PRO A 346 -4.35 4.65 -29.57
N GLU A 347 -4.00 4.62 -28.30
CA GLU A 347 -4.30 3.57 -27.31
C GLU A 347 -5.81 3.33 -27.15
N GLY A 348 -6.63 4.38 -27.23
CA GLY A 348 -8.08 4.29 -27.12
C GLY A 348 -8.80 3.63 -28.30
N LYS A 349 -8.11 3.34 -29.40
CA LYS A 349 -8.74 2.73 -30.60
C LYS A 349 -8.60 1.22 -30.57
N VAL A 350 -9.70 0.52 -30.82
CA VAL A 350 -9.75 -0.95 -30.93
C VAL A 350 -8.84 -1.49 -32.04
N SER A 351 -8.58 -0.70 -33.08
CA SER A 351 -7.70 -1.06 -34.21
C SER A 351 -6.20 -0.96 -33.89
N SER A 352 -5.81 -0.42 -32.73
CA SER A 352 -4.41 -0.32 -32.33
C SER A 352 -3.87 -1.69 -31.94
N ASP A 353 -2.67 -1.99 -32.42
CA ASP A 353 -2.02 -3.29 -32.30
C ASP A 353 -0.66 -3.16 -31.62
N ALA A 354 -0.58 -3.52 -30.35
CA ALA A 354 0.64 -3.43 -29.54
C ALA A 354 1.71 -4.49 -29.89
N ARG A 355 1.42 -5.39 -30.85
CA ARG A 355 2.40 -6.35 -31.38
C ARG A 355 3.36 -5.73 -32.41
N LYS A 356 3.16 -4.44 -32.76
CA LYS A 356 4.01 -3.74 -33.74
C LYS A 356 4.05 -2.24 -33.48
N VAL A 357 5.15 -1.63 -33.87
CA VAL A 357 5.25 -0.17 -33.95
C VAL A 357 4.36 0.32 -35.08
N ILE A 358 3.61 1.41 -34.88
CA ILE A 358 2.75 1.97 -35.93
C ILE A 358 3.60 2.47 -37.13
N GLU A 359 3.10 2.26 -38.36
CA GLU A 359 3.81 2.53 -39.62
C GLU A 359 4.27 4.01 -39.79
N THR A 360 3.67 4.93 -39.07
CA THR A 360 4.04 6.35 -39.10
C THR A 360 5.30 6.68 -38.29
N ARG A 361 5.87 5.71 -37.57
CA ARG A 361 7.12 5.85 -36.83
C ARG A 361 8.30 5.40 -37.68
N ASP A 362 9.46 5.97 -37.41
CA ASP A 362 10.73 5.75 -38.12
C ASP A 362 11.67 4.74 -37.43
N PHE A 363 11.11 3.91 -36.52
CA PHE A 363 11.88 2.89 -35.78
C PHE A 363 11.10 1.56 -35.67
N THR A 364 11.84 0.51 -35.34
CA THR A 364 11.27 -0.79 -34.94
C THR A 364 11.68 -1.13 -33.52
N MET A 365 10.87 -1.90 -32.79
CA MET A 365 11.20 -2.26 -31.41
C MET A 365 12.49 -3.12 -31.31
N PRO A 366 12.74 -4.13 -32.20
CA PRO A 366 13.99 -4.88 -32.18
C PRO A 366 15.25 -4.02 -32.33
N GLU A 367 15.22 -2.98 -33.19
CA GLU A 367 16.39 -2.11 -33.34
C GLU A 367 16.64 -1.20 -32.12
N VAL A 368 15.55 -0.72 -31.48
CA VAL A 368 15.62 0.05 -30.23
C VAL A 368 16.21 -0.81 -29.11
N CYS A 369 15.68 -2.01 -28.92
CA CYS A 369 16.17 -2.93 -27.89
C CYS A 369 17.63 -3.36 -28.12
N ALA A 370 18.01 -3.63 -29.39
CA ALA A 370 19.39 -3.94 -29.73
C ALA A 370 20.35 -2.79 -29.42
N TYR A 371 19.95 -1.56 -29.75
CA TYR A 371 20.77 -0.38 -29.44
C TYR A 371 20.87 -0.16 -27.93
N ALA A 372 19.75 -0.20 -27.20
CA ALA A 372 19.73 -0.06 -25.75
C ALA A 372 20.61 -1.12 -25.05
N LYS A 373 20.50 -2.37 -25.47
CA LYS A 373 21.32 -3.48 -24.97
C LYS A 373 22.82 -3.23 -25.21
N SER A 374 23.21 -2.66 -26.37
CA SER A 374 24.61 -2.31 -26.67
C SER A 374 25.18 -1.24 -25.72
N LYS A 375 24.31 -0.47 -25.07
CA LYS A 375 24.63 0.57 -24.08
C LYS A 375 24.46 0.10 -22.64
N GLY A 376 24.00 -1.14 -22.41
CA GLY A 376 23.69 -1.67 -21.10
C GLY A 376 22.37 -1.12 -20.51
N ILE A 377 21.47 -0.61 -21.36
CA ILE A 377 20.18 0.00 -20.96
C ILE A 377 19.06 -0.95 -21.30
N GLY A 378 18.12 -1.16 -20.36
CA GLY A 378 16.88 -1.88 -20.59
C GLY A 378 15.80 -0.99 -21.21
N VAL A 379 14.80 -1.61 -21.83
CA VAL A 379 13.69 -0.90 -22.48
C VAL A 379 12.39 -1.23 -21.77
N TRP A 380 11.63 -0.21 -21.36
CA TRP A 380 10.25 -0.30 -20.90
C TRP A 380 9.31 0.25 -21.96
N VAL A 381 8.12 -0.32 -22.04
CA VAL A 381 7.08 0.13 -22.97
C VAL A 381 5.76 0.31 -22.26
N TYR A 382 5.07 1.40 -22.57
CA TYR A 382 3.69 1.60 -22.18
C TYR A 382 2.76 0.73 -23.04
N VAL A 383 1.80 0.06 -22.40
CA VAL A 383 0.70 -0.64 -23.09
C VAL A 383 -0.61 -0.41 -22.33
N ASN A 384 -1.62 0.08 -23.04
CA ASN A 384 -2.95 0.29 -22.49
C ASN A 384 -3.62 -1.03 -22.11
N GLN A 385 -4.34 -1.07 -20.99
CA GLN A 385 -5.03 -2.28 -20.52
C GLN A 385 -5.93 -2.89 -21.60
N ARG A 386 -6.57 -2.07 -22.44
CA ARG A 386 -7.39 -2.58 -23.54
C ARG A 386 -6.60 -3.47 -24.52
N ALA A 387 -5.41 -3.04 -24.89
CA ALA A 387 -4.53 -3.83 -25.78
C ALA A 387 -4.02 -5.06 -25.04
N LEU A 388 -3.60 -4.93 -23.78
CA LEU A 388 -3.19 -6.05 -22.93
C LEU A 388 -4.31 -7.08 -22.81
N TYR A 389 -5.54 -6.65 -22.52
CA TYR A 389 -6.68 -7.56 -22.37
C TYR A 389 -6.95 -8.40 -23.62
N GLN A 390 -6.77 -7.81 -24.80
CA GLN A 390 -7.04 -8.47 -26.07
C GLN A 390 -5.87 -9.30 -26.60
N GLN A 391 -4.63 -8.95 -26.27
CA GLN A 391 -3.44 -9.42 -26.97
C GLN A 391 -2.37 -10.02 -26.03
N LEU A 392 -2.64 -10.14 -24.73
CA LEU A 392 -1.63 -10.46 -23.72
C LEU A 392 -0.79 -11.69 -24.08
N ASP A 393 -1.45 -12.80 -24.40
CA ASP A 393 -0.77 -14.09 -24.67
C ASP A 393 0.10 -14.08 -25.95
N GLU A 394 -0.15 -13.12 -26.86
CA GLU A 394 0.66 -12.91 -28.06
C GLU A 394 1.77 -11.86 -27.81
N LEU A 395 1.51 -10.88 -26.95
CA LEU A 395 2.46 -9.81 -26.63
C LEU A 395 3.65 -10.31 -25.81
N LEU A 396 3.40 -11.13 -24.79
CA LEU A 396 4.44 -11.48 -23.82
C LEU A 396 5.62 -12.23 -24.45
N PRO A 397 5.43 -13.32 -25.24
CA PRO A 397 6.54 -13.98 -25.90
C PRO A 397 7.22 -13.09 -26.95
N LEU A 398 6.48 -12.18 -27.58
CA LEU A 398 7.04 -11.22 -28.53
C LEU A 398 7.95 -10.19 -27.85
N TYR A 399 7.53 -9.67 -26.70
CA TYR A 399 8.30 -8.68 -25.94
C TYR A 399 9.55 -9.30 -25.32
N GLU A 400 9.46 -10.52 -24.83
CA GLU A 400 10.63 -11.30 -24.42
C GLU A 400 11.61 -11.47 -25.58
N GLN A 401 11.13 -11.85 -26.77
CA GLN A 401 11.95 -11.97 -27.97
C GLN A 401 12.62 -10.64 -28.37
N TRP A 402 11.93 -9.52 -28.23
CA TRP A 402 12.51 -8.20 -28.52
C TRP A 402 13.54 -7.77 -27.47
N GLY A 403 13.50 -8.36 -26.28
CA GLY A 403 14.35 -7.98 -25.14
C GLY A 403 13.82 -6.78 -24.35
N ILE A 404 12.50 -6.61 -24.31
CA ILE A 404 11.83 -5.65 -23.42
C ILE A 404 12.08 -6.07 -21.97
N SER A 405 12.34 -5.10 -21.08
CA SER A 405 12.59 -5.34 -19.65
C SER A 405 11.32 -5.29 -18.82
N GLY A 406 10.33 -4.53 -19.24
CA GLY A 406 9.07 -4.41 -18.51
C GLY A 406 8.00 -3.62 -19.24
N ILE A 407 6.80 -3.70 -18.71
CA ILE A 407 5.61 -3.08 -19.27
C ILE A 407 4.98 -2.14 -18.23
N LYS A 408 4.72 -0.91 -18.66
CA LYS A 408 3.88 0.04 -17.95
C LYS A 408 2.44 -0.16 -18.40
N PHE A 409 1.60 -0.68 -17.52
CA PHE A 409 0.18 -0.88 -17.77
C PHE A 409 -0.57 0.44 -17.59
N GLY A 410 -1.16 0.97 -18.65
CA GLY A 410 -1.87 2.24 -18.59
C GLY A 410 -3.38 2.12 -18.79
N PHE A 411 -4.12 3.09 -18.26
CA PHE A 411 -5.58 3.17 -18.23
C PHE A 411 -6.22 1.89 -17.67
N VAL A 412 -5.74 1.45 -16.52
CA VAL A 412 -6.20 0.22 -15.87
C VAL A 412 -7.54 0.41 -15.20
N HIS A 413 -8.47 -0.51 -15.46
CA HIS A 413 -9.68 -0.64 -14.65
C HIS A 413 -9.34 -1.42 -13.39
N ILE A 414 -9.72 -0.86 -12.27
CA ILE A 414 -9.52 -1.45 -10.95
C ILE A 414 -10.79 -1.32 -10.13
N GLY A 415 -10.84 -2.03 -9.03
CA GLY A 415 -11.89 -1.88 -8.03
C GLY A 415 -12.77 -3.10 -7.95
N ASN A 416 -13.40 -3.55 -9.02
CA ASN A 416 -14.17 -4.78 -8.98
C ASN A 416 -13.28 -6.03 -9.06
N GLN A 417 -13.81 -7.17 -8.64
CA GLN A 417 -13.10 -8.44 -8.60
C GLN A 417 -12.59 -8.87 -9.99
N GLN A 418 -13.41 -8.77 -11.02
CA GLN A 418 -13.05 -9.21 -12.37
C GLN A 418 -11.76 -8.56 -12.88
N TRP A 419 -11.66 -7.24 -12.75
CA TRP A 419 -10.47 -6.51 -13.23
C TRP A 419 -9.28 -6.68 -12.30
N SER A 420 -9.49 -6.77 -10.99
CA SER A 420 -8.42 -7.05 -10.04
C SER A 420 -7.81 -8.43 -10.28
N THR A 421 -8.63 -9.45 -10.48
CA THR A 421 -8.19 -10.82 -10.79
C THR A 421 -7.46 -10.89 -12.12
N TRP A 422 -8.02 -10.25 -13.17
CA TRP A 422 -7.36 -10.19 -14.47
C TRP A 422 -5.98 -9.54 -14.38
N LEU A 423 -5.88 -8.42 -13.65
CA LEU A 423 -4.63 -7.68 -13.49
C LEU A 423 -3.55 -8.51 -12.80
N HIS A 424 -3.91 -9.22 -11.72
CA HIS A 424 -2.97 -10.09 -11.01
C HIS A 424 -2.53 -11.28 -11.88
N ASN A 425 -3.43 -11.87 -12.66
CA ASN A 425 -3.09 -12.91 -13.62
C ASN A 425 -2.16 -12.38 -14.74
N ALA A 426 -2.36 -11.15 -15.19
CA ALA A 426 -1.48 -10.53 -16.17
C ALA A 426 -0.06 -10.29 -15.62
N ILE A 427 0.07 -9.88 -14.33
CA ILE A 427 1.36 -9.74 -13.65
C ILE A 427 2.07 -11.10 -13.57
N GLU A 428 1.36 -12.16 -13.23
CA GLU A 428 1.90 -13.53 -13.16
C GLU A 428 2.39 -14.00 -14.52
N LYS A 429 1.59 -13.84 -15.58
CA LYS A 429 1.99 -14.15 -16.96
C LYS A 429 3.20 -13.33 -17.41
N CYS A 430 3.30 -12.05 -17.01
CA CYS A 430 4.51 -11.26 -17.28
C CYS A 430 5.75 -11.89 -16.64
N ALA A 431 5.63 -12.46 -15.44
CA ALA A 431 6.74 -13.13 -14.77
C ALA A 431 7.21 -14.37 -15.52
N GLU A 432 6.30 -15.15 -16.14
CA GLU A 432 6.63 -16.31 -16.98
C GLU A 432 7.50 -15.95 -18.18
N HIS A 433 7.44 -14.68 -18.63
CA HIS A 433 8.21 -14.12 -19.74
C HIS A 433 9.32 -13.14 -19.30
N HIS A 434 9.72 -13.16 -18.03
CA HIS A 434 10.74 -12.28 -17.46
C HIS A 434 10.48 -10.77 -17.69
N LEU A 435 9.22 -10.37 -17.63
CA LEU A 435 8.80 -8.98 -17.79
C LEU A 435 8.40 -8.36 -16.45
N MET A 436 9.02 -7.26 -16.09
CA MET A 436 8.66 -6.45 -14.93
C MET A 436 7.44 -5.59 -15.23
N VAL A 437 6.71 -5.19 -14.20
CA VAL A 437 5.43 -4.47 -14.33
C VAL A 437 5.43 -3.21 -13.48
N ASP A 438 4.93 -2.13 -14.08
CA ASP A 438 4.47 -0.90 -13.45
C ASP A 438 2.98 -0.71 -13.76
N ILE A 439 2.15 -0.45 -12.77
CA ILE A 439 0.70 -0.27 -12.96
C ILE A 439 0.34 1.18 -12.74
N HIS A 440 -0.23 1.83 -13.75
CA HIS A 440 -0.66 3.22 -13.67
C HIS A 440 -2.11 3.41 -13.19
N ASP A 441 -2.55 4.64 -13.18
CA ASP A 441 -3.87 5.14 -12.75
C ASP A 441 -4.14 4.92 -11.25
N GLU A 442 -5.33 4.48 -10.91
CA GLU A 442 -5.77 4.44 -9.50
C GLU A 442 -5.32 3.19 -8.71
N TYR A 443 -4.49 2.32 -9.28
CA TYR A 443 -4.08 1.12 -8.56
C TYR A 443 -3.15 1.45 -7.39
N ARG A 444 -3.51 0.96 -6.20
CA ARG A 444 -2.70 1.09 -4.97
C ARG A 444 -2.20 -0.25 -4.47
N PRO A 445 -0.94 -0.31 -4.04
CA PRO A 445 -0.36 -1.56 -3.53
C PRO A 445 -1.08 -2.06 -2.28
N THR A 446 -1.09 -3.39 -2.14
CA THR A 446 -1.54 -4.11 -0.96
C THR A 446 -0.49 -5.13 -0.47
N GLY A 447 0.78 -4.89 -0.83
CA GLY A 447 1.93 -5.73 -0.47
C GLY A 447 2.18 -6.90 -1.41
N LEU A 448 1.47 -6.99 -2.55
CA LEU A 448 1.59 -8.10 -3.49
C LEU A 448 2.97 -8.25 -4.14
N SER A 449 3.87 -7.27 -4.03
CA SER A 449 5.27 -7.41 -4.47
C SER A 449 6.05 -8.50 -3.72
N ARG A 450 5.59 -8.95 -2.54
CA ARG A 450 6.13 -10.14 -1.87
C ARG A 450 5.76 -11.43 -2.61
N THR A 451 4.55 -11.48 -3.19
CA THR A 451 4.06 -12.62 -3.97
C THR A 451 4.50 -12.54 -5.43
N TYR A 452 4.54 -11.35 -6.00
CA TYR A 452 4.93 -11.05 -7.37
C TYR A 452 6.06 -10.02 -7.42
N PRO A 453 7.32 -10.43 -7.21
CA PRO A 453 8.46 -9.50 -7.19
C PRO A 453 8.69 -8.74 -8.50
N ASN A 454 8.13 -9.21 -9.62
CA ASN A 454 8.15 -8.48 -10.89
C ASN A 454 7.20 -7.26 -10.93
N LEU A 455 6.27 -7.13 -9.97
CA LEU A 455 5.47 -5.93 -9.78
C LEU A 455 6.30 -4.89 -8.99
N LEU A 456 7.05 -4.06 -9.72
CA LEU A 456 8.00 -3.13 -9.11
C LEU A 456 7.30 -1.93 -8.46
N THR A 457 6.43 -1.28 -9.20
CA THR A 457 5.82 -0.02 -8.74
C THR A 457 4.40 0.15 -9.26
N GLN A 458 3.67 1.10 -8.67
CA GLN A 458 2.29 1.42 -9.04
C GLN A 458 2.06 2.91 -8.87
N GLU A 459 1.28 3.52 -9.75
CA GLU A 459 0.95 4.92 -9.61
C GLU A 459 0.02 5.14 -8.40
N GLY A 460 -1.26 5.15 -8.53
CA GLY A 460 -2.24 5.39 -7.46
C GLY A 460 -1.88 6.60 -6.58
N ILE A 461 -1.31 7.64 -7.17
CA ILE A 461 -0.75 8.82 -6.50
C ILE A 461 -0.96 10.06 -7.35
N ARG A 462 -1.20 11.20 -6.72
CA ARG A 462 -1.12 12.49 -7.40
C ARG A 462 0.36 12.91 -7.50
N GLY A 463 1.00 12.50 -8.61
CA GLY A 463 2.41 12.73 -8.88
C GLY A 463 2.70 13.97 -9.74
N ASN A 464 3.90 14.04 -10.31
CA ASN A 464 4.29 15.18 -11.16
C ASN A 464 3.60 15.24 -12.54
N GLU A 465 2.75 14.31 -12.88
CA GLU A 465 1.79 14.52 -13.99
C GLU A 465 0.84 15.67 -13.67
N GLU A 466 0.41 15.79 -12.42
CA GLU A 466 -0.49 16.81 -11.89
C GLU A 466 0.24 18.03 -11.32
N MET A 467 1.58 17.97 -11.20
CA MET A 467 2.41 19.02 -10.60
C MET A 467 1.85 19.53 -9.26
N PRO A 468 1.72 18.67 -8.23
CA PRO A 468 1.20 19.06 -6.94
C PRO A 468 2.12 20.07 -6.25
N ASP A 469 1.56 20.78 -5.27
CA ASP A 469 2.33 21.69 -4.41
C ASP A 469 3.10 20.96 -3.31
N ALA A 470 3.87 21.71 -2.54
CA ALA A 470 4.69 21.15 -1.48
C ALA A 470 3.85 20.68 -0.26
N ASP A 471 2.66 21.26 -0.03
CA ASP A 471 1.77 20.83 1.05
C ASP A 471 1.28 19.40 0.78
N HIS A 472 0.87 19.12 -0.45
CA HIS A 472 0.50 17.77 -0.88
C HIS A 472 1.70 16.81 -0.78
N ASN A 473 2.87 17.25 -1.25
CA ASN A 473 4.06 16.40 -1.28
C ASN A 473 4.53 15.95 0.10
N THR A 474 4.48 16.85 1.09
CA THR A 474 4.87 16.53 2.47
C THR A 474 3.85 15.66 3.22
N LEU A 475 2.66 15.46 2.65
CA LEU A 475 1.65 14.57 3.18
C LEU A 475 1.78 13.14 2.67
N LEU A 476 2.24 12.94 1.45
CA LEU A 476 2.32 11.62 0.79
C LEU A 476 3.09 10.55 1.57
N PRO A 477 4.22 10.83 2.26
CA PRO A 477 4.93 9.83 3.07
C PRO A 477 4.08 9.22 4.19
N PHE A 478 3.15 10.02 4.75
CA PHE A 478 2.27 9.65 5.86
C PHE A 478 0.92 9.06 5.41
N THR A 479 0.68 9.01 4.11
CA THR A 479 -0.57 8.53 3.51
C THR A 479 -0.25 7.49 2.44
N ARG A 480 -0.18 7.88 1.15
CA ARG A 480 0.00 6.97 0.01
C ARG A 480 1.18 5.99 0.15
N TYR A 481 2.33 6.44 0.69
CA TYR A 481 3.52 5.59 0.84
C TYR A 481 3.44 4.59 2.01
N LEU A 482 2.41 4.64 2.86
CA LEU A 482 2.21 3.63 3.90
C LEU A 482 1.81 2.26 3.33
N CYS A 483 1.22 2.21 2.14
CA CYS A 483 0.83 0.94 1.52
C CYS A 483 1.88 0.35 0.57
N GLY A 484 2.95 1.09 0.26
CA GLY A 484 4.05 0.60 -0.59
C GLY A 484 4.54 1.60 -1.64
N PRO A 485 5.32 1.13 -2.63
CA PRO A 485 5.98 1.99 -3.62
C PRO A 485 5.00 2.80 -4.47
N ALA A 486 5.49 3.92 -5.05
CA ALA A 486 4.72 4.70 -6.00
C ALA A 486 5.57 5.22 -7.15
N ASP A 487 5.04 5.15 -8.38
CA ASP A 487 5.55 5.92 -9.51
C ASP A 487 5.06 7.36 -9.41
N TYR A 488 5.88 8.22 -8.82
CA TYR A 488 5.60 9.66 -8.65
C TYR A 488 6.08 10.50 -9.84
N THR A 489 7.03 9.99 -10.65
CA THR A 489 7.62 10.70 -11.79
C THR A 489 8.39 11.98 -11.40
N LEU A 490 9.66 11.86 -10.96
CA LEU A 490 10.45 13.02 -10.53
C LEU A 490 10.76 13.99 -11.68
N CYS A 491 10.65 15.30 -11.41
CA CYS A 491 10.75 16.37 -12.40
C CYS A 491 11.73 17.46 -11.95
N TYR A 492 12.60 17.94 -12.82
CA TYR A 492 13.63 18.91 -12.40
C TYR A 492 13.62 20.22 -13.19
N PHE A 493 13.53 20.17 -14.51
CA PHE A 493 13.67 21.35 -15.37
C PHE A 493 12.34 21.92 -15.87
N ASN A 494 11.20 21.26 -15.62
CA ASN A 494 9.92 21.69 -16.09
C ASN A 494 9.43 22.95 -15.34
N SER A 495 8.91 23.93 -16.09
CA SER A 495 8.42 25.19 -15.52
C SER A 495 7.10 25.08 -14.73
N ARG A 496 6.36 23.97 -14.86
CA ARG A 496 5.12 23.73 -14.11
C ARG A 496 5.38 23.25 -12.69
N VAL A 497 6.62 22.83 -12.36
CA VAL A 497 6.99 22.38 -10.99
C VAL A 497 6.81 23.53 -10.01
N LYS A 498 5.99 23.31 -8.97
CA LYS A 498 5.58 24.32 -7.98
C LYS A 498 6.50 24.41 -6.76
N ASN A 499 7.47 23.54 -6.66
CA ASN A 499 8.42 23.47 -5.56
C ASN A 499 9.87 23.71 -6.05
N THR A 500 10.80 23.82 -5.13
CA THR A 500 12.18 24.12 -5.46
C THR A 500 12.94 22.92 -6.02
N LYS A 501 14.17 23.16 -6.51
CA LYS A 501 15.05 22.07 -6.97
C LYS A 501 15.57 21.22 -5.82
N GLY A 502 15.83 21.81 -4.64
CA GLY A 502 16.18 21.06 -3.44
C GLY A 502 15.04 20.11 -3.00
N HIS A 503 13.78 20.53 -3.13
CA HIS A 503 12.63 19.68 -2.86
C HIS A 503 12.57 18.47 -3.82
N GLN A 504 12.75 18.70 -5.13
CA GLN A 504 12.77 17.62 -6.13
C GLN A 504 13.95 16.65 -5.91
N LEU A 505 15.15 17.16 -5.54
CA LEU A 505 16.29 16.29 -5.21
C LEU A 505 15.98 15.39 -4.01
N ALA A 506 15.39 15.95 -2.96
CA ALA A 506 15.05 15.22 -1.74
C ALA A 506 14.08 14.07 -1.97
N MET A 507 13.18 14.20 -2.96
CA MET A 507 12.16 13.18 -3.27
C MET A 507 12.78 11.81 -3.56
N ALA A 508 13.97 11.73 -4.16
CA ALA A 508 14.63 10.47 -4.46
C ALA A 508 14.95 9.64 -3.21
N ALA A 509 15.15 10.28 -2.06
CA ALA A 509 15.33 9.60 -0.78
C ALA A 509 14.04 9.51 0.05
N VAL A 510 13.09 10.44 -0.14
CA VAL A 510 11.81 10.43 0.59
C VAL A 510 10.83 9.44 -0.02
N TYR A 511 10.67 9.44 -1.33
CA TYR A 511 9.70 8.61 -2.03
C TYR A 511 10.32 7.29 -2.47
N TYR A 512 9.70 6.20 -2.06
CA TYR A 512 10.17 4.89 -2.43
C TYR A 512 9.52 4.40 -3.72
N SER A 513 10.35 4.03 -4.68
CA SER A 513 9.95 3.28 -5.87
C SER A 513 11.11 2.42 -6.35
N PRO A 514 10.97 1.09 -6.43
CA PRO A 514 12.00 0.21 -7.01
C PRO A 514 12.29 0.51 -8.48
N LEU A 515 11.28 1.00 -9.20
CA LEU A 515 11.43 1.58 -10.53
C LEU A 515 11.14 3.07 -10.42
N GLN A 516 12.18 3.87 -10.28
CA GLN A 516 12.02 5.31 -10.10
C GLN A 516 12.16 6.04 -11.42
N PHE A 517 11.09 6.72 -11.85
CA PHE A 517 11.11 7.56 -13.04
C PHE A 517 11.66 8.94 -12.72
N TYR A 518 12.52 9.46 -13.64
CA TYR A 518 13.18 10.76 -13.56
C TYR A 518 12.95 11.57 -14.82
N PHE A 519 13.00 12.90 -14.68
CA PHE A 519 12.83 13.87 -15.75
C PHE A 519 11.51 13.72 -16.52
N TRP A 520 10.43 13.39 -15.83
CA TRP A 520 9.11 13.30 -16.43
C TRP A 520 8.64 14.67 -16.93
N TYR A 521 8.22 14.76 -18.19
CA TYR A 521 7.89 16.00 -18.87
C TYR A 521 9.02 17.03 -18.95
N ASP A 522 10.20 16.71 -18.57
CA ASP A 522 11.38 17.56 -18.63
C ASP A 522 12.06 17.53 -20.01
N ASN A 523 13.00 18.47 -20.17
CA ASN A 523 14.03 18.38 -21.21
C ASN A 523 15.41 18.20 -20.55
N PRO A 524 15.83 16.99 -20.20
CA PRO A 524 17.10 16.74 -19.52
C PRO A 524 18.32 17.07 -20.38
N PHE A 525 18.17 17.13 -21.72
CA PHE A 525 19.24 17.50 -22.64
C PHE A 525 19.66 18.97 -22.54
N VAL A 526 19.00 19.76 -21.71
CA VAL A 526 19.46 21.11 -21.33
C VAL A 526 20.27 21.10 -20.03
N ASP A 527 20.48 19.93 -19.41
CA ASP A 527 21.44 19.73 -18.33
C ASP A 527 22.83 20.22 -18.76
N LYS A 528 23.45 21.05 -17.93
CA LYS A 528 24.76 21.64 -18.14
C LYS A 528 25.79 21.10 -17.15
N GLY A 529 25.53 19.95 -16.55
CA GLY A 529 26.38 19.37 -15.53
C GLY A 529 26.16 20.01 -14.16
N GLU A 530 24.91 20.27 -13.80
CA GLU A 530 24.53 20.74 -12.47
C GLU A 530 25.05 19.77 -11.41
N ALA A 531 25.90 20.25 -10.51
CA ALA A 531 26.61 19.43 -9.54
C ALA A 531 25.67 18.69 -8.59
N GLU A 532 24.53 19.27 -8.27
CA GLU A 532 23.53 18.69 -7.39
C GLU A 532 22.82 17.46 -7.96
N LEU A 533 22.77 17.28 -9.29
CA LEU A 533 22.22 16.09 -9.91
C LEU A 533 23.04 14.83 -9.60
N GLN A 534 24.25 14.99 -9.04
CA GLN A 534 25.03 13.88 -8.52
C GLN A 534 24.26 13.11 -7.43
N PHE A 535 23.39 13.79 -6.65
CA PHE A 535 22.55 13.09 -5.68
C PHE A 535 21.62 12.07 -6.34
N TRP A 536 20.98 12.42 -7.45
CA TRP A 536 20.11 11.49 -8.20
C TRP A 536 20.89 10.35 -8.86
N LYS A 537 22.14 10.61 -9.26
CA LYS A 537 23.02 9.56 -9.79
C LYS A 537 23.39 8.54 -8.71
N ASP A 538 23.75 9.02 -7.53
CA ASP A 538 24.25 8.19 -6.43
C ASP A 538 23.13 7.49 -5.66
N CYS A 539 21.97 8.14 -5.43
CA CYS A 539 20.88 7.59 -4.66
C CYS A 539 20.27 6.36 -5.35
N PRO A 540 20.31 5.15 -4.76
CA PRO A 540 19.74 3.96 -5.39
C PRO A 540 18.22 3.91 -5.29
N THR A 541 17.59 2.88 -5.86
CA THR A 541 16.14 2.64 -5.81
C THR A 541 15.76 1.47 -4.90
N ALA A 542 16.73 0.74 -4.36
CA ALA A 542 16.55 -0.28 -3.33
C ALA A 542 17.55 -0.03 -2.20
N PHE A 543 17.15 -0.33 -0.98
CA PHE A 543 17.88 0.05 0.23
C PHE A 543 18.01 -1.12 1.19
N ASP A 544 19.04 -1.05 2.05
CA ASP A 544 19.26 -2.01 3.13
C ASP A 544 18.52 -1.64 4.41
N GLU A 545 18.21 -0.34 4.58
CA GLU A 545 17.56 0.19 5.76
C GLU A 545 16.89 1.54 5.46
N SER A 546 15.70 1.76 5.98
CA SER A 546 14.95 3.00 5.83
C SER A 546 14.36 3.45 7.15
N ILE A 547 14.59 4.71 7.52
CA ILE A 547 14.13 5.28 8.78
C ILE A 547 13.55 6.68 8.52
N ALA A 548 12.27 6.88 8.85
CA ALA A 548 11.71 8.21 8.98
C ALA A 548 12.14 8.80 10.33
N LEU A 549 12.99 9.82 10.28
CA LEU A 549 13.62 10.38 11.47
C LEU A 549 12.72 11.36 12.20
N ASP A 550 12.08 12.24 11.44
CA ASP A 550 11.16 13.25 11.98
C ASP A 550 10.21 13.76 10.90
N GLY A 551 9.04 14.28 11.27
CA GLY A 551 8.10 14.85 10.33
C GLY A 551 6.69 15.01 10.89
N GLN A 552 5.91 15.84 10.20
CA GLN A 552 4.50 16.12 10.49
C GLN A 552 3.70 16.09 9.16
N PRO A 553 2.57 15.42 9.12
CA PRO A 553 1.76 15.30 7.89
C PRO A 553 1.36 16.67 7.32
N GLY A 554 1.79 16.94 6.08
CA GLY A 554 1.52 18.19 5.37
C GLY A 554 2.44 19.35 5.77
N ASP A 555 3.40 19.13 6.68
CA ASP A 555 4.34 20.16 7.11
C ASP A 555 5.77 19.89 6.62
N TYR A 556 6.36 18.78 7.04
CA TYR A 556 7.72 18.41 6.66
C TYR A 556 7.99 16.92 6.89
N ILE A 557 9.07 16.43 6.30
CA ILE A 557 9.59 15.07 6.49
C ILE A 557 11.10 15.05 6.42
N ILE A 558 11.74 14.23 7.26
CA ILE A 558 13.16 13.87 7.23
C ILE A 558 13.23 12.34 7.12
N GLN A 559 13.66 11.85 5.95
CA GLN A 559 13.77 10.42 5.64
C GLN A 559 15.23 10.05 5.39
N ALA A 560 15.74 9.03 6.08
CA ALA A 560 17.05 8.46 5.88
C ALA A 560 16.95 7.06 5.27
N ARG A 561 17.88 6.73 4.34
CA ARG A 561 17.96 5.43 3.68
C ARG A 561 19.41 5.01 3.52
N ARG A 562 19.72 3.75 3.79
CA ARG A 562 21.07 3.18 3.68
C ARG A 562 21.16 2.25 2.48
N SER A 563 22.29 2.32 1.79
CA SER A 563 22.70 1.32 0.80
C SER A 563 24.20 1.07 0.97
N GLY A 564 24.57 -0.15 1.26
CA GLY A 564 25.94 -0.48 1.65
C GLY A 564 26.37 0.29 2.90
N SER A 565 27.43 1.06 2.79
CA SER A 565 27.94 1.93 3.84
C SER A 565 27.37 3.35 3.84
N ASP A 566 26.74 3.75 2.75
CA ASP A 566 26.32 5.12 2.49
C ASP A 566 24.89 5.37 2.93
N TRP A 567 24.63 6.60 3.39
CA TRP A 567 23.29 7.04 3.76
C TRP A 567 22.83 8.22 2.91
N TYR A 568 21.60 8.17 2.49
CA TYR A 568 20.91 9.19 1.70
C TYR A 568 19.76 9.74 2.53
N VAL A 569 19.75 11.06 2.75
CA VAL A 569 18.71 11.73 3.53
C VAL A 569 18.00 12.76 2.66
N GLY A 570 16.69 12.64 2.60
CA GLY A 570 15.82 13.63 1.99
C GLY A 570 15.08 14.43 3.06
N VAL A 571 15.03 15.74 2.87
CA VAL A 571 14.33 16.68 3.76
C VAL A 571 13.42 17.55 2.90
N MET A 572 12.13 17.55 3.18
CA MET A 572 11.14 18.33 2.43
C MET A 572 10.31 19.17 3.39
N THR A 573 9.97 20.40 3.00
CA THR A 573 9.00 21.25 3.69
C THR A 573 7.85 21.62 2.76
N ASN A 574 6.73 21.99 3.35
CA ASN A 574 5.54 22.50 2.69
C ASN A 574 5.76 23.92 2.11
N THR A 575 4.67 24.61 1.81
CA THR A 575 4.71 26.01 1.29
C THR A 575 5.29 27.02 2.28
N GLU A 576 5.54 26.63 3.53
CA GLU A 576 6.20 27.43 4.54
C GLU A 576 7.70 27.08 4.65
N GLY A 577 8.56 28.10 4.69
CA GLY A 577 9.98 27.91 5.00
C GLY A 577 10.19 27.62 6.50
N ARG A 578 11.20 26.81 6.82
CA ARG A 578 11.51 26.47 8.21
C ARG A 578 12.98 26.10 8.43
N THR A 579 13.39 26.12 9.69
CA THR A 579 14.65 25.52 10.10
C THR A 579 14.37 24.14 10.66
N VAL A 580 15.09 23.13 10.14
CA VAL A 580 15.02 21.75 10.61
C VAL A 580 16.36 21.29 11.16
N SER A 581 16.34 20.34 12.07
CA SER A 581 17.51 19.73 12.67
C SER A 581 17.56 18.25 12.26
N VAL A 582 18.41 17.91 11.29
CA VAL A 582 18.61 16.52 10.87
C VAL A 582 19.43 15.79 11.94
N PRO A 583 18.85 14.82 12.66
CA PRO A 583 19.61 14.05 13.65
C PRO A 583 20.70 13.22 12.96
N THR A 584 21.74 12.83 13.67
CA THR A 584 22.84 12.01 13.14
C THR A 584 23.11 10.76 14.00
N ASP A 585 22.28 10.50 14.96
CA ASP A 585 22.36 9.35 15.87
C ASP A 585 21.91 8.02 15.22
N PHE A 586 21.22 8.09 14.10
CA PHE A 586 20.95 6.92 13.25
C PHE A 586 22.20 6.36 12.56
N LEU A 587 23.24 7.18 12.39
CA LEU A 587 24.50 6.79 11.78
C LEU A 587 25.33 5.94 12.76
N PRO A 588 25.99 4.85 12.31
CA PRO A 588 27.02 4.18 13.09
C PRO A 588 28.08 5.16 13.60
N LYS A 589 28.61 4.95 14.81
CA LYS A 589 29.61 5.83 15.41
C LYS A 589 30.84 5.98 14.52
N GLY A 590 31.17 7.22 14.11
CA GLY A 590 32.29 7.46 13.22
C GLY A 590 32.42 8.91 12.75
N LYS A 591 33.25 9.07 11.74
CA LYS A 591 33.37 10.30 10.95
C LYS A 591 32.74 10.05 9.59
N TYR A 592 32.04 11.05 9.10
CA TYR A 592 31.40 11.01 7.78
C TYR A 592 31.77 12.26 6.99
N GLU A 593 32.06 12.09 5.72
CA GLU A 593 31.92 13.15 4.74
C GLU A 593 30.43 13.25 4.40
N VAL A 594 29.86 14.43 4.51
CA VAL A 594 28.49 14.71 4.10
C VAL A 594 28.47 15.75 2.99
N THR A 595 27.89 15.39 1.85
CA THR A 595 27.55 16.32 0.78
C THR A 595 26.11 16.76 0.96
N ILE A 596 25.89 18.06 1.09
CA ILE A 596 24.58 18.68 1.35
C ILE A 596 24.21 19.50 0.11
N TYR A 597 23.05 19.19 -0.47
CA TYR A 597 22.41 19.91 -1.55
C TYR A 597 21.19 20.63 -0.98
N ASN A 598 21.26 21.95 -0.81
CA ASN A 598 20.21 22.74 -0.17
C ASN A 598 19.86 23.96 -1.02
N ASP A 599 18.58 24.33 -1.03
CA ASP A 599 18.11 25.54 -1.69
C ASP A 599 18.83 26.78 -1.16
N ASP A 600 19.33 27.60 -2.07
CA ASP A 600 19.97 28.88 -1.75
C ASP A 600 19.59 29.95 -2.79
N PRO A 601 18.60 30.81 -2.49
CA PRO A 601 18.12 31.84 -3.40
C PRO A 601 19.17 32.91 -3.74
N THR A 602 20.25 33.01 -2.93
CA THR A 602 21.32 34.00 -3.15
C THR A 602 22.27 33.65 -4.30
N LEU A 603 22.24 32.38 -4.75
CA LEU A 603 23.04 31.91 -5.84
C LEU A 603 22.59 32.47 -7.19
N ASN A 604 23.53 32.86 -8.03
CA ASN A 604 23.27 33.25 -9.41
C ASN A 604 23.35 32.05 -10.38
N THR A 605 22.73 30.93 -10.00
CA THR A 605 22.57 29.74 -10.84
C THR A 605 21.09 29.53 -11.18
N ARG A 606 20.80 28.83 -12.27
CA ARG A 606 19.38 28.58 -12.66
C ARG A 606 18.65 27.67 -11.68
N THR A 607 19.36 26.80 -10.97
CA THR A 607 18.78 25.81 -10.04
C THR A 607 18.71 26.33 -8.61
N LYS A 608 19.57 27.29 -8.25
CA LYS A 608 19.67 27.88 -6.91
C LYS A 608 19.84 26.82 -5.81
N VAL A 609 20.59 25.77 -6.10
CA VAL A 609 20.98 24.74 -5.14
C VAL A 609 22.46 24.90 -4.80
N ARG A 610 22.76 25.02 -3.52
CA ARG A 610 24.13 25.06 -2.99
C ARG A 610 24.59 23.67 -2.64
N THR A 611 25.72 23.26 -3.22
CA THR A 611 26.44 22.04 -2.81
C THR A 611 27.49 22.40 -1.77
N THR A 612 27.44 21.70 -0.62
CA THR A 612 28.43 21.89 0.47
C THR A 612 28.94 20.55 0.94
N VAL A 613 30.26 20.40 1.02
CA VAL A 613 30.88 19.19 1.57
C VAL A 613 31.46 19.50 2.94
N LYS A 614 31.17 18.65 3.93
CA LYS A 614 31.64 18.81 5.32
C LYS A 614 32.05 17.45 5.90
N THR A 615 33.04 17.48 6.80
CA THR A 615 33.29 16.33 7.68
C THR A 615 32.56 16.52 9.00
N ILE A 616 31.80 15.52 9.41
CA ILE A 616 31.07 15.51 10.68
C ILE A 616 31.46 14.31 11.55
N LYS A 617 31.19 14.43 12.83
CA LYS A 617 31.15 13.30 13.76
C LYS A 617 29.69 13.03 14.14
N THR A 618 29.34 11.73 14.25
CA THR A 618 28.00 11.29 14.67
C THR A 618 27.73 11.69 16.13
N SER A 619 27.12 12.81 16.38
CA SER A 619 26.65 13.22 17.71
C SER A 619 26.06 14.64 17.69
N LYS A 620 26.19 15.34 16.58
CA LYS A 620 25.64 16.69 16.45
C LYS A 620 24.71 16.75 15.24
N PRO A 621 23.49 17.23 15.42
CA PRO A 621 22.55 17.35 14.31
C PRO A 621 23.05 18.37 13.28
N ILE A 622 22.56 18.24 12.07
CA ILE A 622 22.81 19.20 10.98
C ILE A 622 21.60 20.12 10.87
N ASN A 623 21.80 21.41 11.16
CA ASN A 623 20.74 22.39 11.00
C ASN A 623 20.70 22.89 9.56
N LEU A 624 19.50 22.88 8.97
CA LEU A 624 19.22 23.33 7.61
C LEU A 624 18.12 24.39 7.63
N VAL A 625 18.29 25.43 6.85
CA VAL A 625 17.24 26.42 6.56
C VAL A 625 16.64 26.04 5.22
N LEU A 626 15.35 25.66 5.24
CA LEU A 626 14.59 25.32 4.05
C LEU A 626 13.79 26.52 3.58
N GLN A 627 13.81 26.76 2.28
CA GLN A 627 13.00 27.80 1.64
C GLN A 627 11.52 27.36 1.60
N PRO A 628 10.56 28.28 1.44
CA PRO A 628 9.17 27.94 1.14
C PRO A 628 9.09 26.98 -0.05
N SER A 629 8.30 25.91 0.07
CA SER A 629 8.21 24.79 -0.90
C SER A 629 9.56 24.13 -1.18
N GLY A 630 10.48 24.18 -0.21
CA GLY A 630 11.87 23.81 -0.36
C GLY A 630 12.22 22.43 0.16
N GLY A 631 13.50 22.10 -0.01
CA GLY A 631 14.05 20.86 0.47
C GLY A 631 15.57 20.82 0.46
N ALA A 632 16.12 19.75 0.98
CA ALA A 632 17.54 19.45 0.95
C ALA A 632 17.78 17.94 0.80
N ALA A 633 18.84 17.59 0.10
CA ALA A 633 19.31 16.22 -0.01
C ALA A 633 20.70 16.09 0.59
N LEU A 634 20.99 15.02 1.33
CA LEU A 634 22.26 14.80 1.99
C LEU A 634 22.77 13.38 1.65
N HIS A 635 24.03 13.29 1.29
CA HIS A 635 24.73 12.01 1.09
C HIS A 635 25.86 11.88 2.09
N PHE A 636 25.80 10.85 2.94
CA PHE A 636 26.80 10.58 3.97
C PHE A 636 27.66 9.39 3.56
N LYS A 637 28.97 9.60 3.50
CA LYS A 637 29.98 8.57 3.24
C LYS A 637 30.85 8.37 4.47
N PRO A 638 30.99 7.15 5.01
CA PRO A 638 31.87 6.93 6.13
C PRO A 638 33.33 7.17 5.72
N ILE A 639 34.08 7.86 6.57
CA ILE A 639 35.51 8.05 6.38
C ILE A 639 36.23 6.90 7.08
N SER A 640 36.87 6.03 6.30
CA SER A 640 37.72 4.97 6.83
C SER A 640 38.81 5.55 7.75
N LYS A 641 39.13 4.85 8.85
CA LYS A 641 40.20 5.23 9.77
C LYS A 641 41.56 5.05 9.11
#